data_f111aa3f3f06d57f16aab20ec8a80508
#
_entry.id   f111aa3f3f06d57f16aab20ec8a80508
#
_cell.length_a   1.000
_cell.length_b   1.000
_cell.length_c   1.000
_cell.angle_alpha   90.00
_cell.angle_beta   90.00
_cell.angle_gamma   90.00
#
_symmetry.space_group_name_H-M   'P 1'
#
loop_
_entity.id
_entity.type
_entity.pdbx_description
1 polymer ?
#
loop_
_entity_poly.entity_id
_entity_poly.type
_entity_poly.pdbx_seq_one_letter_code
_entity_poly.pdbx_strand_id
1 'polypeptide(L)'
;MRNRRMTKVAVLATSLLISIFTVNATECTVGKAAVMPVAEKHGSAGAFIGKVGDIVLIAGGSDFENAKPWEGGVKSYFDKVWAVTDAGGRLSCREVEDVRLPVPLGNGCAAGDGKTMFCIGGMNADGRSEDIFTLSGSLDDLKVRSFCSLPAGFVPNAAEYHKGYIYIIGSRDGANSLLRLNVGSRQFKELAPCPGTLVTEGSCFVYQHNGREEAFYLIGGRSSGPDGIFMESNVWEYLPTHDTWNRKASFNDGGKPLSLMYGSAVKYGSAHILVFGGDDGVEFLRRDSLGRDESRPEELVEAFLGHKGFSNKIFAYHTITDTWTTLDSLDLSLPVVTTAVELNGKIIIPSGEARPGVRSEDIIEVSIADKASFGWVNYLVVIVYLLLMMGMGFYFSRRNNGSDKFFKGGGSIPWWAAGISIFATALSAITFLSIPAKAYAADWGMFMYNMTIILTVPVVINFYLPLFRKLKVASAYEYLKERFSGSVRWLASAFFCLFMFTRIAIVLFLPSLALNAVTGINIYLCILMMGVVTIIYCTMGGIEAVVWGDVVQGILLVGGAIISFVWIVGGIKGGFDGFMNVAVEQSKFNILNMSLDWTQPVFWVAILGGFSNQLLTYTSDQSVVQKYLTVKDTKGTEKGLWLNGLLSIPIAFLFFGIGTALFVFFRQEPQLLNVGMSNTDSIFPHYIMCRLPVGISGLLIAAIFAAAMSTLSSNINSSTTVMCEDFYTKIRKNCTDAQKVRFARVSGIIVGTLGVLMAIALATFDIASLWDQFNFFLGLLTSSLGGLFLMGIFTKRIGTRSAVTGFVGCVVVLLLFHRFSHVTSTLYGFLGLVSCFLIGWLSSFVFGKGR
;
A
#
# COMPACT_ATOMS: atom_id res chain seq x y z
N MET A 1 -12.82 -56.37 9.18
CA MET A 1 -11.82 -55.64 9.98
C MET A 1 -11.00 -54.60 9.20
N ARG A 2 -10.74 -54.79 7.92
CA ARG A 2 -9.92 -53.86 7.09
C ARG A 2 -10.61 -52.49 6.81
N ASN A 3 -11.94 -52.46 6.60
CA ASN A 3 -12.68 -51.20 6.36
C ASN A 3 -12.81 -50.33 7.61
N ARG A 4 -12.88 -50.90 8.84
CA ARG A 4 -12.93 -50.09 10.08
C ARG A 4 -11.59 -49.42 10.42
N ARG A 5 -10.45 -49.97 9.95
CA ARG A 5 -9.14 -49.33 10.13
C ARG A 5 -8.95 -48.17 9.14
N MET A 6 -9.41 -48.34 7.88
CA MET A 6 -9.34 -47.23 6.89
C MET A 6 -10.21 -46.04 7.30
N THR A 7 -11.41 -46.26 7.83
CA THR A 7 -12.30 -45.17 8.30
C THR A 7 -11.70 -44.47 9.55
N LYS A 8 -11.05 -45.20 10.46
CA LYS A 8 -10.38 -44.58 11.61
C LYS A 8 -9.14 -43.77 11.19
N VAL A 9 -8.37 -44.22 10.20
CA VAL A 9 -7.22 -43.51 9.68
C VAL A 9 -7.69 -42.27 8.90
N ALA A 10 -8.76 -42.37 8.12
CA ALA A 10 -9.36 -41.23 7.44
C ALA A 10 -9.93 -40.18 8.42
N VAL A 11 -10.62 -40.62 9.48
CA VAL A 11 -11.15 -39.73 10.53
C VAL A 11 -10.01 -39.11 11.36
N LEU A 12 -8.93 -39.87 11.66
CA LEU A 12 -7.75 -39.29 12.32
C LEU A 12 -7.00 -38.31 11.41
N ALA A 13 -6.89 -38.62 10.11
CA ALA A 13 -6.28 -37.71 9.13
C ALA A 13 -7.13 -36.45 8.95
N THR A 14 -8.46 -36.55 8.92
CA THR A 14 -9.36 -35.39 8.86
C THR A 14 -9.36 -34.60 10.16
N SER A 15 -9.32 -35.22 11.32
CA SER A 15 -9.21 -34.48 12.59
C SER A 15 -7.82 -33.87 12.80
N LEU A 16 -6.74 -34.52 12.34
CA LEU A 16 -5.40 -33.90 12.29
C LEU A 16 -5.34 -32.73 11.29
N LEU A 17 -6.01 -32.83 10.14
CA LEU A 17 -6.13 -31.75 9.18
C LEU A 17 -6.96 -30.58 9.72
N ILE A 18 -7.98 -30.82 10.53
CA ILE A 18 -8.83 -29.77 11.13
C ILE A 18 -8.10 -29.05 12.28
N SER A 19 -7.18 -29.72 12.99
CA SER A 19 -6.40 -29.12 14.09
C SER A 19 -5.15 -28.33 13.65
N ILE A 20 -4.87 -28.25 12.34
CA ILE A 20 -3.71 -27.54 11.76
C ILE A 20 -4.08 -26.15 11.21
N PHE A 21 -5.35 -25.77 11.20
CA PHE A 21 -5.76 -24.42 10.88
C PHE A 21 -5.57 -23.52 12.11
N THR A 22 -4.42 -22.89 12.23
CA THR A 22 -4.29 -21.71 13.09
C THR A 22 -5.05 -20.58 12.40
N VAL A 23 -6.28 -20.35 12.81
CA VAL A 23 -6.97 -19.10 12.53
C VAL A 23 -6.15 -18.02 13.22
N ASN A 24 -5.50 -17.15 12.48
CA ASN A 24 -4.93 -15.93 13.02
C ASN A 24 -6.12 -15.05 13.42
N ALA A 25 -6.50 -15.10 14.69
CA ALA A 25 -7.50 -14.19 15.22
C ALA A 25 -6.80 -12.86 15.53
N THR A 26 -7.37 -11.78 15.03
CA THR A 26 -7.01 -10.42 15.48
C THR A 26 -7.36 -10.33 16.96
N GLU A 27 -6.41 -10.06 17.82
CA GLU A 27 -6.63 -9.91 19.25
C GLU A 27 -6.70 -8.43 19.60
N CYS A 28 -7.87 -7.99 20.08
CA CYS A 28 -8.06 -6.64 20.58
C CYS A 28 -7.84 -6.65 22.10
N THR A 29 -6.92 -5.84 22.58
CA THR A 29 -6.77 -5.58 24.01
C THR A 29 -7.25 -4.16 24.31
N VAL A 30 -8.20 -4.05 25.24
CA VAL A 30 -8.79 -2.78 25.63
C VAL A 30 -8.71 -2.63 27.13
N GLY A 31 -8.33 -1.46 27.60
CA GLY A 31 -8.21 -1.20 29.03
C GLY A 31 -8.23 0.28 29.36
N LYS A 32 -8.56 0.59 30.62
CA LYS A 32 -8.38 1.92 31.19
C LYS A 32 -6.89 2.12 31.45
N ALA A 33 -6.27 3.02 30.72
CA ALA A 33 -4.81 3.21 30.75
C ALA A 33 -4.38 4.41 31.62
N ALA A 34 -5.24 5.43 31.70
CA ALA A 34 -5.02 6.63 32.52
C ALA A 34 -6.35 7.26 32.91
N VAL A 35 -6.32 8.27 33.78
CA VAL A 35 -7.46 9.04 34.22
C VAL A 35 -7.17 10.52 34.04
N MET A 36 -8.15 11.32 33.64
CA MET A 36 -8.02 12.76 33.56
C MET A 36 -7.87 13.31 34.98
N PRO A 37 -6.88 14.18 35.25
CA PRO A 37 -6.71 14.83 36.55
C PRO A 37 -7.72 15.98 36.68
N VAL A 38 -8.97 15.68 37.06
CA VAL A 38 -10.02 16.68 37.24
C VAL A 38 -10.37 16.74 38.72
N ALA A 39 -10.46 17.95 39.28
CA ALA A 39 -10.99 18.14 40.62
C ALA A 39 -12.46 17.65 40.62
N GLU A 40 -12.86 16.87 41.63
CA GLU A 40 -14.20 16.32 41.78
C GLU A 40 -14.62 15.16 40.86
N LYS A 41 -13.70 14.46 40.20
CA LYS A 41 -13.97 13.26 39.34
C LYS A 41 -15.00 13.49 38.22
N HIS A 42 -14.95 14.63 37.56
CA HIS A 42 -15.76 14.93 36.41
C HIS A 42 -14.93 14.79 35.11
N GLY A 43 -15.46 14.10 34.09
CA GLY A 43 -14.88 14.04 32.76
C GLY A 43 -15.30 15.22 31.88
N SER A 44 -14.90 15.21 30.61
CA SER A 44 -15.30 16.18 29.61
C SER A 44 -15.88 15.48 28.39
N ALA A 45 -17.09 15.91 27.94
CA ALA A 45 -17.64 15.44 26.65
C ALA A 45 -17.72 16.57 25.63
N GLY A 46 -17.60 16.22 24.37
CA GLY A 46 -17.58 17.20 23.28
C GLY A 46 -16.34 18.09 23.26
N ALA A 47 -15.23 17.66 23.86
CA ALA A 47 -13.95 18.34 23.77
C ALA A 47 -13.37 18.26 22.34
N PHE A 48 -12.53 19.22 21.98
CA PHE A 48 -11.69 19.14 20.82
C PHE A 48 -10.52 18.19 21.10
N ILE A 49 -10.40 17.10 20.33
CA ILE A 49 -9.41 16.07 20.56
C ILE A 49 -8.59 15.86 19.30
N GLY A 50 -7.26 15.86 19.42
CA GLY A 50 -6.36 15.65 18.29
C GLY A 50 -4.91 15.44 18.70
N LYS A 51 -4.10 14.93 17.77
CA LYS A 51 -2.67 14.67 17.94
C LYS A 51 -1.85 15.88 17.58
N VAL A 52 -0.86 16.21 18.42
CA VAL A 52 0.15 17.23 18.15
C VAL A 52 1.53 16.68 18.55
N GLY A 53 2.37 16.33 17.56
CA GLY A 53 3.62 15.62 17.82
C GLY A 53 3.37 14.25 18.46
N ASP A 54 3.99 14.01 19.61
CA ASP A 54 3.88 12.75 20.37
C ASP A 54 2.85 12.82 21.51
N ILE A 55 1.92 13.78 21.47
CA ILE A 55 0.89 13.96 22.49
C ILE A 55 -0.51 14.00 21.87
N VAL A 56 -1.51 13.55 22.63
CA VAL A 56 -2.93 13.76 22.32
C VAL A 56 -3.44 14.87 23.22
N LEU A 57 -4.00 15.92 22.61
CA LEU A 57 -4.60 17.05 23.30
C LEU A 57 -6.09 16.86 23.44
N ILE A 58 -6.62 17.25 24.61
CA ILE A 58 -8.03 17.33 24.92
C ILE A 58 -8.28 18.78 25.34
N ALA A 59 -9.03 19.54 24.56
CA ALA A 59 -9.25 20.97 24.81
C ALA A 59 -10.74 21.30 24.94
N GLY A 60 -11.12 22.01 26.00
CA GLY A 60 -12.50 22.39 26.27
C GLY A 60 -13.41 21.22 26.61
N GLY A 61 -14.65 21.26 26.08
CA GLY A 61 -15.71 20.31 26.37
C GLY A 61 -16.70 20.79 27.42
N SER A 62 -17.56 19.89 27.95
CA SER A 62 -18.63 20.25 28.88
C SER A 62 -18.94 19.12 29.85
N ASP A 63 -19.44 19.50 31.03
CA ASP A 63 -20.07 18.62 32.03
C ASP A 63 -21.29 19.27 32.72
N PHE A 64 -21.96 18.49 33.52
CA PHE A 64 -23.02 18.90 34.43
C PHE A 64 -22.48 18.94 35.88
N GLU A 65 -21.77 20.01 36.23
CA GLU A 65 -21.05 20.13 37.52
C GLU A 65 -21.97 20.29 38.72
N ASN A 66 -23.01 21.14 38.63
CA ASN A 66 -23.84 21.51 39.75
C ASN A 66 -25.02 20.56 40.00
N ALA A 67 -25.68 20.09 38.94
CA ALA A 67 -26.81 19.18 39.01
C ALA A 67 -26.90 18.40 37.71
N LYS A 68 -27.37 17.15 37.73
CA LYS A 68 -27.49 16.31 36.51
C LYS A 68 -28.75 16.74 35.70
N PRO A 69 -28.84 16.35 34.40
CA PRO A 69 -29.96 16.75 33.54
C PRO A 69 -31.33 16.41 34.09
N TRP A 70 -31.50 15.30 34.77
CA TRP A 70 -32.75 14.88 35.41
C TRP A 70 -33.06 15.61 36.71
N GLU A 71 -32.14 16.43 37.21
CA GLU A 71 -32.27 17.32 38.34
C GLU A 71 -32.44 18.78 37.90
N GLY A 72 -32.58 19.02 36.59
CA GLY A 72 -32.67 20.37 36.01
C GLY A 72 -31.30 21.06 35.82
N GLY A 73 -30.20 20.29 35.85
CA GLY A 73 -28.84 20.81 35.68
C GLY A 73 -28.56 21.37 34.28
N VAL A 74 -27.74 22.42 34.23
CA VAL A 74 -27.29 23.09 33.01
C VAL A 74 -25.82 22.74 32.75
N LYS A 75 -25.44 22.63 31.50
CA LYS A 75 -24.07 22.35 31.11
C LYS A 75 -23.12 23.49 31.47
N SER A 76 -22.00 23.15 32.10
CA SER A 76 -20.81 24.00 32.23
C SER A 76 -19.85 23.68 31.08
N TYR A 77 -19.22 24.70 30.50
CA TYR A 77 -18.25 24.56 29.43
C TYR A 77 -16.86 24.93 29.93
N PHE A 78 -15.81 24.25 29.38
CA PHE A 78 -14.42 24.40 29.80
C PHE A 78 -13.57 25.14 28.78
N ASP A 79 -12.55 25.84 29.28
CA ASP A 79 -11.45 26.42 28.46
C ASP A 79 -10.13 25.68 28.66
N LYS A 80 -10.10 24.71 29.58
CA LYS A 80 -8.92 23.93 29.94
C LYS A 80 -8.39 23.05 28.82
N VAL A 81 -7.08 22.79 28.85
CA VAL A 81 -6.38 21.89 27.95
C VAL A 81 -5.65 20.80 28.73
N TRP A 82 -5.87 19.56 28.38
CA TRP A 82 -5.17 18.39 28.92
C TRP A 82 -4.33 17.74 27.83
N ALA A 83 -3.22 17.12 28.23
CA ALA A 83 -2.34 16.38 27.34
C ALA A 83 -2.19 14.93 27.82
N VAL A 84 -2.39 13.99 26.91
CA VAL A 84 -2.11 12.57 27.10
C VAL A 84 -0.77 12.27 26.46
N THR A 85 0.15 11.68 27.23
CA THR A 85 1.50 11.31 26.80
C THR A 85 1.72 9.81 26.97
N ASP A 86 2.53 9.21 26.11
CA ASP A 86 2.99 7.82 26.22
C ASP A 86 4.47 7.81 26.60
N ALA A 87 4.78 7.48 27.85
CA ALA A 87 6.12 7.35 28.38
C ALA A 87 6.50 5.87 28.54
N GLY A 88 7.16 5.30 27.53
CA GLY A 88 7.62 3.90 27.56
C GLY A 88 6.49 2.87 27.64
N GLY A 89 5.36 3.13 26.96
CA GLY A 89 4.20 2.25 26.92
C GLY A 89 3.16 2.50 28.02
N ARG A 90 3.37 3.49 28.89
CA ARG A 90 2.40 3.90 29.90
C ARG A 90 1.82 5.26 29.54
N LEU A 91 0.52 5.31 29.44
CA LEU A 91 -0.21 6.56 29.22
C LEU A 91 -0.32 7.34 30.55
N SER A 92 -0.17 8.64 30.45
CA SER A 92 -0.47 9.57 31.54
C SER A 92 -1.19 10.80 30.99
N CYS A 93 -2.10 11.36 31.76
CA CYS A 93 -2.84 12.57 31.42
C CYS A 93 -2.53 13.66 32.45
N ARG A 94 -2.24 14.89 31.95
CA ARG A 94 -2.04 16.06 32.80
C ARG A 94 -2.71 17.30 32.25
N GLU A 95 -3.15 18.20 33.10
CA GLU A 95 -3.59 19.55 32.70
C GLU A 95 -2.35 20.36 32.26
N VAL A 96 -2.52 21.16 31.23
CA VAL A 96 -1.51 22.13 30.77
C VAL A 96 -1.89 23.50 31.33
N GLU A 97 -1.37 23.83 32.54
CA GLU A 97 -1.85 24.94 33.38
C GLU A 97 -1.78 26.31 32.70
N ASP A 98 -0.74 26.55 31.88
CA ASP A 98 -0.52 27.85 31.23
C ASP A 98 -1.24 28.01 29.88
N VAL A 99 -2.06 27.00 29.47
CA VAL A 99 -2.71 26.98 28.15
C VAL A 99 -4.22 26.86 28.33
N ARG A 100 -4.95 27.83 27.76
CA ARG A 100 -6.42 27.86 27.78
C ARG A 100 -6.97 28.16 26.40
N LEU A 101 -8.16 27.69 26.09
CA LEU A 101 -8.93 28.20 24.95
C LEU A 101 -9.31 29.65 25.18
N PRO A 102 -9.46 30.47 24.15
CA PRO A 102 -9.81 31.87 24.27
C PRO A 102 -11.17 32.10 24.95
N VAL A 103 -12.08 31.15 24.77
CA VAL A 103 -13.40 31.09 25.43
C VAL A 103 -13.72 29.64 25.77
N PRO A 104 -14.51 29.38 26.84
CA PRO A 104 -15.00 28.05 27.13
C PRO A 104 -15.86 27.52 25.97
N LEU A 105 -15.52 26.36 25.39
CA LEU A 105 -16.22 25.76 24.24
C LEU A 105 -16.32 24.24 24.36
N GLY A 106 -17.43 23.70 23.85
CA GLY A 106 -17.62 22.28 23.65
C GLY A 106 -18.47 21.98 22.41
N ASN A 107 -18.62 20.71 22.05
CA ASN A 107 -19.43 20.24 20.93
C ASN A 107 -19.02 20.85 19.55
N GLY A 108 -17.78 21.22 19.39
CA GLY A 108 -17.19 21.52 18.11
C GLY A 108 -16.52 20.29 17.50
N CYS A 109 -15.84 20.45 16.36
CA CYS A 109 -15.05 19.40 15.75
C CYS A 109 -13.55 19.77 15.71
N ALA A 110 -12.69 18.77 15.65
CA ALA A 110 -11.25 18.95 15.56
C ALA A 110 -10.70 18.24 14.32
N ALA A 111 -9.66 18.84 13.70
CA ALA A 111 -8.89 18.22 12.63
C ALA A 111 -7.42 18.61 12.80
N GLY A 112 -6.47 17.83 12.26
CA GLY A 112 -5.06 18.16 12.40
C GLY A 112 -4.12 17.44 11.46
N ASP A 113 -2.92 18.02 11.26
CA ASP A 113 -1.85 17.48 10.43
C ASP A 113 -0.82 16.67 11.24
N GLY A 114 -1.11 16.38 12.50
CA GLY A 114 -0.20 15.75 13.46
C GLY A 114 0.83 16.73 14.08
N LYS A 115 0.90 17.99 13.64
CA LYS A 115 1.73 19.06 14.24
C LYS A 115 0.89 20.21 14.79
N THR A 116 -0.28 20.40 14.21
CA THR A 116 -1.25 21.44 14.58
C THR A 116 -2.62 20.81 14.66
N MET A 117 -3.32 21.04 15.75
CA MET A 117 -4.73 20.72 15.94
C MET A 117 -5.55 21.98 15.69
N PHE A 118 -6.59 21.88 14.86
CA PHE A 118 -7.57 22.93 14.57
C PHE A 118 -8.84 22.62 15.34
N CYS A 119 -9.24 23.52 16.22
CA CYS A 119 -10.52 23.49 16.93
C CYS A 119 -11.51 24.34 16.17
N ILE A 120 -12.60 23.75 15.69
CA ILE A 120 -13.50 24.33 14.69
C ILE A 120 -14.89 24.50 15.30
N GLY A 121 -15.35 25.74 15.39
CA GLY A 121 -16.66 26.08 15.91
C GLY A 121 -16.84 25.69 17.37
N GLY A 122 -17.98 25.08 17.68
CA GLY A 122 -18.40 24.69 19.03
C GLY A 122 -19.48 25.58 19.57
N MET A 123 -19.83 25.38 20.85
CA MET A 123 -20.84 26.16 21.54
C MET A 123 -20.51 26.34 23.02
N ASN A 124 -21.09 27.36 23.62
CA ASN A 124 -21.10 27.61 25.08
C ASN A 124 -22.46 28.11 25.55
N ALA A 125 -22.55 28.70 26.75
CA ALA A 125 -23.76 29.26 27.29
C ALA A 125 -24.33 30.48 26.50
N ASP A 126 -23.45 31.23 25.82
CA ASP A 126 -23.80 32.39 25.00
C ASP A 126 -24.28 32.03 23.59
N GLY A 127 -24.05 30.77 23.15
CA GLY A 127 -24.45 30.25 21.83
C GLY A 127 -23.37 29.56 21.08
N ARG A 128 -23.49 29.53 19.75
CA ARG A 128 -22.53 28.88 18.84
C ARG A 128 -21.39 29.81 18.45
N SER A 129 -20.17 29.29 18.42
CA SER A 129 -18.97 29.97 17.91
C SER A 129 -18.75 29.62 16.45
N GLU A 130 -18.37 30.63 15.66
CA GLU A 130 -17.89 30.46 14.28
C GLU A 130 -16.36 30.44 14.20
N ASP A 131 -15.65 30.60 15.33
CA ASP A 131 -14.19 30.73 15.34
C ASP A 131 -13.47 29.40 15.15
N ILE A 132 -12.30 29.48 14.53
CA ILE A 132 -11.34 28.39 14.40
C ILE A 132 -10.06 28.79 15.14
N PHE A 133 -9.64 27.97 16.10
CA PHE A 133 -8.41 28.12 16.85
C PHE A 133 -7.41 27.02 16.50
N THR A 134 -6.12 27.28 16.69
CA THR A 134 -5.08 26.27 16.52
C THR A 134 -4.30 26.05 17.80
N LEU A 135 -4.01 24.77 18.10
CA LEU A 135 -3.05 24.38 19.11
C LEU A 135 -1.85 23.73 18.43
N SER A 136 -0.65 24.22 18.72
CA SER A 136 0.59 23.73 18.13
C SER A 136 1.78 23.98 19.05
N GLY A 137 2.83 23.16 18.90
CA GLY A 137 4.05 23.23 19.71
C GLY A 137 4.35 21.93 20.46
N SER A 138 5.34 21.94 21.30
CA SER A 138 5.65 20.86 22.25
C SER A 138 4.85 21.03 23.54
N LEU A 139 4.85 20.02 24.40
CA LEU A 139 4.13 20.06 25.67
C LEU A 139 4.56 21.23 26.60
N ASP A 140 5.84 21.64 26.50
CA ASP A 140 6.39 22.75 27.30
C ASP A 140 6.29 24.13 26.59
N ASP A 141 5.90 24.18 25.31
CA ASP A 141 5.74 25.41 24.52
C ASP A 141 4.47 25.31 23.64
N LEU A 142 3.38 24.84 24.22
CA LEU A 142 2.09 24.72 23.52
C LEU A 142 1.44 26.08 23.40
N LYS A 143 0.99 26.44 22.19
CA LYS A 143 0.38 27.75 21.91
C LYS A 143 -1.00 27.61 21.30
N VAL A 144 -1.93 28.40 21.81
CA VAL A 144 -3.26 28.62 21.21
C VAL A 144 -3.23 29.91 20.40
N ARG A 145 -3.75 29.86 19.17
CA ARG A 145 -3.84 31.02 18.28
C ARG A 145 -5.17 31.04 17.55
N SER A 146 -5.75 32.23 17.36
CA SER A 146 -6.87 32.42 16.43
C SER A 146 -6.38 32.14 14.99
N PHE A 147 -7.21 31.48 14.21
CA PHE A 147 -6.86 31.10 12.83
C PHE A 147 -7.72 31.81 11.78
N CYS A 148 -9.01 31.57 11.76
CA CYS A 148 -10.02 32.23 10.94
C CYS A 148 -11.41 31.91 11.50
N SER A 149 -12.47 32.43 10.88
CA SER A 149 -13.85 32.10 11.26
C SER A 149 -14.56 31.38 10.15
N LEU A 150 -15.49 30.49 10.49
CA LEU A 150 -16.39 29.80 9.57
C LEU A 150 -17.27 30.80 8.81
N PRO A 151 -17.74 30.46 7.61
CA PRO A 151 -18.76 31.24 6.94
C PRO A 151 -20.03 31.36 7.80
N ALA A 152 -20.63 32.56 7.81
CA ALA A 152 -21.81 32.84 8.61
C ALA A 152 -22.94 31.82 8.40
N GLY A 153 -23.56 31.37 9.50
CA GLY A 153 -24.65 30.40 9.49
C GLY A 153 -24.25 28.96 9.20
N PHE A 154 -22.97 28.65 9.03
CA PHE A 154 -22.50 27.27 8.88
C PHE A 154 -22.34 26.60 10.26
N VAL A 155 -22.96 25.44 10.42
CA VAL A 155 -22.91 24.63 11.65
C VAL A 155 -22.05 23.40 11.37
N PRO A 156 -20.82 23.31 11.89
CA PRO A 156 -19.95 22.17 11.68
C PRO A 156 -20.46 20.94 12.47
N ASN A 157 -20.39 19.76 11.84
CA ASN A 157 -20.73 18.47 12.48
C ASN A 157 -19.46 17.62 12.70
N ALA A 158 -18.61 17.50 11.66
CA ALA A 158 -17.33 16.80 11.76
C ALA A 158 -16.31 17.39 10.77
N ALA A 159 -15.02 17.17 11.01
CA ALA A 159 -13.96 17.69 10.16
C ALA A 159 -12.79 16.70 10.07
N GLU A 160 -12.10 16.73 8.92
CA GLU A 160 -10.93 15.88 8.68
C GLU A 160 -9.87 16.66 7.88
N TYR A 161 -8.60 16.51 8.28
CA TYR A 161 -7.48 17.14 7.58
C TYR A 161 -6.89 16.21 6.51
N HIS A 162 -6.63 16.75 5.33
CA HIS A 162 -5.97 16.00 4.26
C HIS A 162 -5.15 16.91 3.33
N LYS A 163 -3.85 16.65 3.22
CA LYS A 163 -2.92 17.30 2.24
C LYS A 163 -3.00 18.83 2.18
N GLY A 164 -3.03 19.51 3.33
CA GLY A 164 -3.07 20.97 3.41
C GLY A 164 -4.46 21.57 3.35
N TYR A 165 -5.50 20.74 3.35
CA TYR A 165 -6.90 21.15 3.40
C TYR A 165 -7.61 20.54 4.59
N ILE A 166 -8.58 21.26 5.14
CA ILE A 166 -9.54 20.74 6.10
C ILE A 166 -10.90 20.63 5.39
N TYR A 167 -11.47 19.43 5.39
CA TYR A 167 -12.82 19.16 4.91
C TYR A 167 -13.76 19.18 6.11
N ILE A 168 -14.79 20.01 6.06
CA ILE A 168 -15.73 20.24 7.16
C ILE A 168 -17.13 19.92 6.65
N ILE A 169 -17.71 18.85 7.17
CA ILE A 169 -19.11 18.51 6.91
C ILE A 169 -19.98 19.17 7.95
N GLY A 170 -21.12 19.69 7.54
CA GLY A 170 -22.04 20.37 8.42
C GLY A 170 -23.34 20.71 7.71
N SER A 171 -24.04 21.70 8.25
CA SER A 171 -25.28 22.21 7.67
C SER A 171 -25.28 23.72 7.54
N ARG A 172 -25.98 24.22 6.53
CA ARG A 172 -26.20 25.64 6.27
C ARG A 172 -27.60 25.82 5.71
N ASP A 173 -28.34 26.78 6.24
CA ASP A 173 -29.71 27.09 5.81
C ASP A 173 -30.67 25.87 5.74
N GLY A 174 -30.48 24.90 6.68
CA GLY A 174 -31.31 23.70 6.73
C GLY A 174 -30.96 22.61 5.70
N ALA A 175 -29.80 22.69 5.05
CA ALA A 175 -29.30 21.69 4.11
C ALA A 175 -27.90 21.19 4.46
N ASN A 176 -27.54 19.96 4.02
CA ASN A 176 -26.17 19.47 4.14
C ASN A 176 -25.22 20.37 3.35
N SER A 177 -24.04 20.65 3.90
CA SER A 177 -22.99 21.43 3.26
C SER A 177 -21.62 20.82 3.56
N LEU A 178 -20.75 20.77 2.54
CA LEU A 178 -19.36 20.36 2.66
C LEU A 178 -18.47 21.53 2.30
N LEU A 179 -17.63 21.97 3.23
CA LEU A 179 -16.64 23.03 3.01
C LEU A 179 -15.23 22.45 2.95
N ARG A 180 -14.39 23.01 2.10
CA ARG A 180 -12.95 22.76 2.06
C ARG A 180 -12.20 24.05 2.41
N LEU A 181 -11.51 24.07 3.54
CA LEU A 181 -10.63 25.16 3.97
C LEU A 181 -9.19 24.87 3.54
N ASN A 182 -8.59 25.77 2.77
CA ASN A 182 -7.16 25.73 2.48
C ASN A 182 -6.38 26.31 3.67
N VAL A 183 -5.55 25.51 4.32
CA VAL A 183 -4.81 25.91 5.53
C VAL A 183 -3.81 27.03 5.24
N GLY A 184 -3.16 27.01 4.07
CA GLY A 184 -2.17 28.03 3.70
C GLY A 184 -2.77 29.40 3.36
N SER A 185 -3.86 29.44 2.57
CA SER A 185 -4.52 30.68 2.14
C SER A 185 -5.67 31.11 3.04
N ARG A 186 -6.14 30.25 3.95
CA ARG A 186 -7.32 30.44 4.81
C ARG A 186 -8.63 30.71 4.05
N GLN A 187 -8.72 30.20 2.82
CA GLN A 187 -9.89 30.39 1.97
C GLN A 187 -10.78 29.13 2.01
N PHE A 188 -12.09 29.37 2.10
CA PHE A 188 -13.10 28.33 2.01
C PHE A 188 -13.54 28.13 0.54
N LYS A 189 -13.81 26.89 0.19
CA LYS A 189 -14.48 26.50 -1.04
C LYS A 189 -15.65 25.58 -0.68
N GLU A 190 -16.83 25.88 -1.16
CA GLU A 190 -17.99 25.00 -1.07
C GLU A 190 -17.85 23.85 -2.09
N LEU A 191 -18.17 22.65 -1.67
CA LEU A 191 -18.09 21.41 -2.45
C LEU A 191 -19.48 20.79 -2.57
N ALA A 192 -19.62 19.74 -3.37
CA ALA A 192 -20.89 19.03 -3.53
C ALA A 192 -21.45 18.59 -2.18
N PRO A 193 -22.70 18.97 -1.84
CA PRO A 193 -23.32 18.59 -0.58
C PRO A 193 -23.57 17.09 -0.53
N CYS A 194 -23.54 16.50 0.68
CA CYS A 194 -23.89 15.09 0.87
C CYS A 194 -25.35 14.87 0.47
N PRO A 195 -25.65 13.93 -0.42
CA PRO A 195 -27.04 13.60 -0.79
C PRO A 195 -27.73 12.88 0.37
N GLY A 196 -29.05 13.00 0.44
CA GLY A 196 -29.86 12.34 1.46
C GLY A 196 -30.40 13.30 2.53
N THR A 197 -30.80 12.73 3.67
CA THR A 197 -31.36 13.49 4.78
C THR A 197 -30.33 14.42 5.40
N LEU A 198 -30.83 15.54 5.98
CA LEU A 198 -29.96 16.48 6.68
C LEU A 198 -29.38 15.83 7.94
N VAL A 199 -28.07 15.59 7.95
CA VAL A 199 -27.37 15.08 9.12
C VAL A 199 -26.97 16.27 10.02
N THR A 200 -27.55 16.35 11.19
CA THR A 200 -27.36 17.49 12.10
C THR A 200 -26.25 17.29 13.11
N GLU A 201 -26.07 16.09 13.62
CA GLU A 201 -25.11 15.80 14.71
C GLU A 201 -24.68 14.32 14.72
N GLY A 202 -23.52 14.08 15.34
CA GLY A 202 -23.08 12.75 15.78
C GLY A 202 -22.65 11.79 14.67
N SER A 203 -22.38 12.28 13.45
CA SER A 203 -21.78 11.47 12.40
C SER A 203 -20.26 11.34 12.57
N CYS A 204 -19.69 10.23 12.12
CA CYS A 204 -18.25 10.09 11.96
C CYS A 204 -17.84 10.54 10.56
N PHE A 205 -16.76 11.33 10.46
CA PHE A 205 -16.21 11.77 9.19
C PHE A 205 -14.71 11.51 9.19
N VAL A 206 -14.24 10.61 8.31
CA VAL A 206 -12.86 10.12 8.32
C VAL A 206 -12.41 9.81 6.90
N TYR A 207 -11.13 10.07 6.57
CA TYR A 207 -10.58 9.68 5.28
C TYR A 207 -9.92 8.31 5.31
N GLN A 208 -10.03 7.57 4.19
CA GLN A 208 -9.32 6.31 3.96
C GLN A 208 -9.19 6.04 2.46
N HIS A 209 -8.22 5.21 2.07
CA HIS A 209 -8.05 4.78 0.68
C HIS A 209 -9.10 3.72 0.30
N ASN A 210 -9.77 3.89 -0.86
CA ASN A 210 -10.83 2.98 -1.33
C ASN A 210 -10.35 1.89 -2.31
N GLY A 211 -9.04 1.76 -2.47
CA GLY A 211 -8.40 0.87 -3.45
C GLY A 211 -7.98 1.59 -4.74
N ARG A 212 -8.61 2.72 -5.09
CA ARG A 212 -8.28 3.53 -6.28
C ARG A 212 -7.70 4.89 -5.92
N GLU A 213 -8.33 5.56 -4.95
CA GLU A 213 -7.95 6.91 -4.49
C GLU A 213 -8.30 7.10 -3.02
N GLU A 214 -7.84 8.19 -2.43
CA GLU A 214 -8.21 8.61 -1.09
C GLU A 214 -9.60 9.23 -1.11
N ALA A 215 -10.49 8.77 -0.24
CA ALA A 215 -11.87 9.18 -0.13
C ALA A 215 -12.23 9.54 1.30
N PHE A 216 -13.29 10.32 1.50
CA PHE A 216 -13.84 10.62 2.81
C PHE A 216 -15.13 9.83 3.01
N TYR A 217 -15.31 9.33 4.23
CA TYR A 217 -16.46 8.53 4.59
C TYR A 217 -17.27 9.24 5.68
N LEU A 218 -18.56 9.47 5.41
CA LEU A 218 -19.53 9.96 6.38
C LEU A 218 -20.39 8.78 6.83
N ILE A 219 -20.35 8.47 8.13
CA ILE A 219 -20.97 7.27 8.71
C ILE A 219 -21.98 7.68 9.75
N GLY A 220 -23.23 7.25 9.59
CA GLY A 220 -24.31 7.44 10.55
C GLY A 220 -24.64 8.91 10.85
N GLY A 221 -25.01 9.17 12.07
CA GLY A 221 -25.42 10.46 12.60
C GLY A 221 -26.91 10.54 12.88
N ARG A 222 -27.32 11.70 13.35
CA ARG A 222 -28.72 12.03 13.61
C ARG A 222 -29.22 13.04 12.59
N SER A 223 -30.32 12.73 11.94
CA SER A 223 -31.03 13.64 11.03
C SER A 223 -32.28 14.20 11.69
N SER A 224 -32.70 15.40 11.26
CA SER A 224 -33.95 16.04 11.72
C SER A 224 -34.75 16.48 10.50
N GLY A 225 -36.03 16.17 10.50
CA GLY A 225 -36.98 16.53 9.44
C GLY A 225 -38.33 16.92 10.00
N PRO A 226 -39.31 17.27 9.13
CA PRO A 226 -40.67 17.61 9.50
C PRO A 226 -41.36 16.52 10.32
N ASP A 227 -41.00 15.25 10.06
CA ASP A 227 -41.60 14.07 10.70
C ASP A 227 -40.89 13.65 11.99
N GLY A 228 -39.87 14.42 12.45
CA GLY A 228 -39.17 14.17 13.70
C GLY A 228 -37.66 13.91 13.55
N ILE A 229 -37.11 13.21 14.55
CA ILE A 229 -35.69 12.86 14.63
C ILE A 229 -35.50 11.41 14.12
N PHE A 230 -34.51 11.18 13.27
CA PHE A 230 -34.17 9.88 12.73
C PHE A 230 -32.70 9.57 12.98
N MET A 231 -32.40 8.30 13.20
CA MET A 231 -31.03 7.80 13.34
C MET A 231 -30.60 7.17 12.03
N GLU A 232 -29.44 7.62 11.52
CA GLU A 232 -28.92 7.18 10.23
C GLU A 232 -28.05 5.92 10.35
N SER A 233 -28.22 5.00 9.41
CA SER A 233 -27.31 3.87 9.18
C SER A 233 -26.53 4.05 7.88
N ASN A 234 -26.75 5.15 7.16
CA ASN A 234 -26.16 5.39 5.86
C ASN A 234 -24.65 5.63 5.95
N VAL A 235 -23.94 5.14 4.94
CA VAL A 235 -22.52 5.41 4.74
C VAL A 235 -22.37 6.04 3.37
N TRP A 236 -21.72 7.20 3.34
CA TRP A 236 -21.47 7.95 2.13
C TRP A 236 -19.97 8.10 1.90
N GLU A 237 -19.50 7.82 0.69
CA GLU A 237 -18.13 8.04 0.23
C GLU A 237 -18.06 9.30 -0.62
N TYR A 238 -17.23 10.25 -0.23
CA TYR A 238 -16.94 11.44 -1.01
C TYR A 238 -15.59 11.31 -1.73
N LEU A 239 -15.59 11.55 -3.04
CA LEU A 239 -14.41 11.51 -3.89
C LEU A 239 -13.94 12.93 -4.21
N PRO A 240 -12.84 13.42 -3.60
CA PRO A 240 -12.36 14.79 -3.78
C PRO A 240 -11.95 15.14 -5.21
N THR A 241 -11.48 14.15 -5.97
CA THR A 241 -11.03 14.31 -7.37
C THR A 241 -12.18 14.58 -8.33
N HIS A 242 -13.38 14.06 -8.03
CA HIS A 242 -14.57 14.16 -8.85
C HIS A 242 -15.63 15.07 -8.26
N ASP A 243 -15.49 15.52 -7.02
CA ASP A 243 -16.49 16.29 -6.25
C ASP A 243 -17.85 15.59 -6.25
N THR A 244 -17.87 14.30 -5.96
CA THR A 244 -19.07 13.45 -6.00
C THR A 244 -19.19 12.54 -4.79
N TRP A 245 -20.44 12.18 -4.45
CA TRP A 245 -20.77 11.27 -3.39
C TRP A 245 -21.32 9.94 -3.92
N ASN A 246 -20.89 8.83 -3.31
CA ASN A 246 -21.38 7.48 -3.59
C ASN A 246 -21.95 6.87 -2.31
N ARG A 247 -23.08 6.18 -2.43
CA ARG A 247 -23.63 5.41 -1.33
C ARG A 247 -22.89 4.08 -1.19
N LYS A 248 -22.56 3.70 0.04
CA LYS A 248 -21.85 2.46 0.39
C LYS A 248 -22.75 1.55 1.23
N ALA A 249 -22.23 0.37 1.59
CA ALA A 249 -22.93 -0.55 2.47
C ALA A 249 -23.27 0.13 3.81
N SER A 250 -24.54 0.14 4.16
CA SER A 250 -25.00 0.75 5.41
C SER A 250 -24.33 0.11 6.62
N PHE A 251 -24.16 0.90 7.67
CA PHE A 251 -23.64 0.42 8.96
C PHE A 251 -24.49 -0.74 9.47
N ASN A 252 -23.84 -1.84 9.81
CA ASN A 252 -24.54 -3.04 10.23
C ASN A 252 -23.70 -3.91 11.18
N ASP A 253 -24.38 -4.78 11.94
CA ASP A 253 -23.82 -5.80 12.79
C ASP A 253 -24.26 -7.18 12.26
N GLY A 254 -23.30 -7.93 11.69
CA GLY A 254 -23.59 -9.25 11.11
C GLY A 254 -24.66 -9.25 10.03
N GLY A 255 -24.77 -8.16 9.23
CA GLY A 255 -25.74 -7.98 8.16
C GLY A 255 -27.08 -7.39 8.59
N LYS A 256 -27.28 -7.12 9.89
CA LYS A 256 -28.47 -6.40 10.39
C LYS A 256 -28.16 -4.90 10.43
N PRO A 257 -28.93 -4.05 9.71
CA PRO A 257 -28.73 -2.62 9.75
C PRO A 257 -28.78 -2.11 11.20
N LEU A 258 -27.84 -1.24 11.57
CA LEU A 258 -27.72 -0.64 12.88
C LEU A 258 -27.54 0.87 12.68
N SER A 259 -28.24 1.67 13.47
CA SER A 259 -27.99 3.12 13.50
C SER A 259 -26.77 3.44 14.34
N LEU A 260 -26.08 4.50 13.98
CA LEU A 260 -24.88 4.95 14.70
C LEU A 260 -24.93 6.45 14.91
N MET A 261 -24.86 6.87 16.18
CA MET A 261 -24.77 8.26 16.58
C MET A 261 -23.65 8.44 17.60
N TYR A 262 -22.85 9.49 17.44
CA TYR A 262 -21.74 9.83 18.35
C TYR A 262 -20.71 8.70 18.58
N GLY A 263 -20.58 7.75 17.64
CA GLY A 263 -19.47 6.83 17.60
C GLY A 263 -18.17 7.58 17.31
N SER A 264 -17.06 6.95 17.63
CA SER A 264 -15.73 7.49 17.34
C SER A 264 -15.08 6.68 16.24
N ALA A 265 -14.65 7.30 15.14
CA ALA A 265 -14.05 6.60 14.02
C ALA A 265 -12.61 7.03 13.77
N VAL A 266 -11.76 6.07 13.40
CA VAL A 266 -10.37 6.31 13.03
C VAL A 266 -9.98 5.45 11.85
N LYS A 267 -9.16 5.98 10.93
CA LYS A 267 -8.55 5.18 9.87
C LYS A 267 -7.56 4.19 10.48
N TYR A 268 -7.53 2.97 9.96
CA TYR A 268 -6.62 1.94 10.44
C TYR A 268 -6.12 1.07 9.29
N GLY A 269 -4.82 0.77 9.30
CA GLY A 269 -4.20 0.05 8.20
C GLY A 269 -4.39 0.73 6.83
N SER A 270 -4.34 -0.06 5.76
CA SER A 270 -4.39 0.45 4.38
C SER A 270 -5.81 0.71 3.85
N ALA A 271 -6.85 0.10 4.43
CA ALA A 271 -8.21 0.14 3.88
C ALA A 271 -9.33 -0.10 4.91
N HIS A 272 -9.04 0.02 6.21
CA HIS A 272 -10.07 -0.11 7.26
C HIS A 272 -10.38 1.23 7.91
N ILE A 273 -11.63 1.36 8.33
CA ILE A 273 -12.10 2.38 9.26
C ILE A 273 -12.62 1.63 10.47
N LEU A 274 -12.06 1.92 11.64
CA LEU A 274 -12.54 1.38 12.91
C LEU A 274 -13.54 2.33 13.52
N VAL A 275 -14.65 1.81 14.02
CA VAL A 275 -15.68 2.57 14.69
C VAL A 275 -15.87 2.00 16.09
N PHE A 276 -15.76 2.87 17.09
CA PHE A 276 -15.80 2.55 18.50
C PHE A 276 -17.09 3.05 19.13
N GLY A 277 -17.78 2.17 19.83
CA GLY A 277 -18.96 2.53 20.62
C GLY A 277 -20.13 3.04 19.75
N GLY A 278 -20.68 4.16 20.17
CA GLY A 278 -21.84 4.81 19.57
C GLY A 278 -23.16 4.45 20.22
N ASP A 279 -24.19 5.25 19.95
CA ASP A 279 -25.58 5.08 20.38
C ASP A 279 -26.44 4.63 19.19
N ASP A 280 -27.23 3.59 19.35
CA ASP A 280 -28.16 3.10 18.31
C ASP A 280 -29.44 3.97 18.24
N GLY A 281 -29.60 4.89 19.18
CA GLY A 281 -30.71 5.85 19.25
C GLY A 281 -31.98 5.32 19.87
N VAL A 282 -32.09 4.04 20.23
CA VAL A 282 -33.33 3.47 20.79
C VAL A 282 -33.71 4.16 22.11
N GLU A 283 -32.78 4.15 23.06
CA GLU A 283 -33.00 4.79 24.34
C GLU A 283 -33.03 6.33 24.25
N PHE A 284 -32.32 6.91 23.29
CA PHE A 284 -32.39 8.34 23.02
C PHE A 284 -33.80 8.76 22.60
N LEU A 285 -34.39 8.10 21.60
CA LEU A 285 -35.74 8.41 21.10
C LEU A 285 -36.80 8.20 22.21
N ARG A 286 -36.60 7.17 23.05
CA ARG A 286 -37.49 6.97 24.24
C ARG A 286 -37.41 8.15 25.20
N ARG A 287 -36.23 8.63 25.56
CA ARG A 287 -36.05 9.81 26.43
C ARG A 287 -36.59 11.10 25.79
N ASP A 288 -36.37 11.29 24.50
CA ASP A 288 -36.88 12.43 23.74
C ASP A 288 -38.41 12.45 23.76
N SER A 289 -39.06 11.30 23.58
CA SER A 289 -40.53 11.16 23.68
C SER A 289 -41.05 11.44 25.10
N LEU A 290 -40.41 10.90 26.14
CA LEU A 290 -40.76 11.14 27.53
C LEU A 290 -40.51 12.59 27.95
N GLY A 291 -39.45 13.23 27.41
CA GLY A 291 -39.17 14.65 27.71
C GLY A 291 -40.16 15.63 27.11
N ARG A 292 -40.94 15.22 26.10
CA ARG A 292 -42.05 16.01 25.53
C ARG A 292 -43.39 15.80 26.25
N ASP A 293 -43.46 14.76 27.09
CA ASP A 293 -44.68 14.42 27.86
C ASP A 293 -44.51 14.81 29.33
N GLU A 294 -44.94 16.04 29.65
CA GLU A 294 -44.85 16.58 30.98
C GLU A 294 -45.64 15.77 32.04
N SER A 295 -46.47 14.82 31.63
CA SER A 295 -47.26 13.98 32.54
C SER A 295 -46.46 12.79 33.14
N ARG A 296 -45.23 12.52 32.64
CA ARG A 296 -44.46 11.31 33.00
C ARG A 296 -43.03 11.63 33.46
N PRO A 297 -42.79 12.57 34.37
CA PRO A 297 -41.45 12.99 34.78
C PRO A 297 -40.65 11.87 35.48
N GLU A 298 -41.32 11.03 36.27
CA GLU A 298 -40.65 9.90 36.95
C GLU A 298 -40.08 8.85 35.98
N GLU A 299 -40.80 8.56 34.91
CA GLU A 299 -40.32 7.62 33.87
C GLU A 299 -39.15 8.20 33.10
N LEU A 300 -39.11 9.50 32.88
CA LEU A 300 -37.97 10.18 32.29
C LEU A 300 -36.72 10.04 33.16
N VAL A 301 -36.84 10.26 34.48
CA VAL A 301 -35.74 10.07 35.44
C VAL A 301 -35.28 8.61 35.46
N GLU A 302 -36.22 7.67 35.50
CA GLU A 302 -35.92 6.25 35.44
C GLU A 302 -35.16 5.87 34.15
N ALA A 303 -35.53 6.45 32.99
CA ALA A 303 -34.86 6.24 31.71
C ALA A 303 -33.40 6.77 31.69
N PHE A 304 -33.10 7.83 32.46
CA PHE A 304 -31.73 8.30 32.66
C PHE A 304 -30.91 7.36 33.55
N LEU A 305 -31.49 7.03 34.73
CA LEU A 305 -30.81 6.26 35.77
C LEU A 305 -30.61 4.78 35.38
N GLY A 306 -31.60 4.21 34.67
CA GLY A 306 -31.56 2.81 34.18
C GLY A 306 -30.68 2.56 32.98
N HIS A 307 -30.10 3.58 32.36
CA HIS A 307 -29.25 3.43 31.17
C HIS A 307 -27.96 2.70 31.52
N LYS A 308 -27.67 1.59 30.80
CA LYS A 308 -26.54 0.69 31.10
C LYS A 308 -25.20 1.09 30.50
N GLY A 309 -25.15 2.21 29.82
CA GLY A 309 -24.00 2.63 29.00
C GLY A 309 -24.28 2.46 27.51
N PHE A 310 -23.34 2.93 26.68
CA PHE A 310 -23.43 2.87 25.22
C PHE A 310 -22.84 1.57 24.67
N SER A 311 -22.74 1.44 23.37
CA SER A 311 -22.22 0.23 22.72
C SER A 311 -20.81 -0.12 23.21
N ASN A 312 -20.59 -1.38 23.47
CA ASN A 312 -19.29 -1.96 23.85
C ASN A 312 -18.59 -2.65 22.67
N LYS A 313 -19.03 -2.39 21.44
CA LYS A 313 -18.51 -3.08 20.25
C LYS A 313 -17.51 -2.22 19.51
N ILE A 314 -16.56 -2.90 18.87
CA ILE A 314 -15.63 -2.35 17.91
C ILE A 314 -16.01 -2.89 16.54
N PHE A 315 -16.34 -1.99 15.62
CA PHE A 315 -16.69 -2.34 14.25
C PHE A 315 -15.55 -1.97 13.31
N ALA A 316 -15.36 -2.74 12.25
CA ALA A 316 -14.44 -2.45 11.18
C ALA A 316 -15.17 -2.40 9.84
N TYR A 317 -15.02 -1.29 9.14
CA TYR A 317 -15.46 -1.14 7.75
C TYR A 317 -14.27 -1.28 6.83
N HIS A 318 -14.34 -2.19 5.87
CA HIS A 318 -13.31 -2.34 4.85
C HIS A 318 -13.72 -1.66 3.55
N THR A 319 -13.04 -0.58 3.20
CA THR A 319 -13.40 0.32 2.10
C THR A 319 -13.33 -0.31 0.71
N ILE A 320 -12.42 -1.28 0.48
CA ILE A 320 -12.25 -1.95 -0.82
C ILE A 320 -13.37 -2.96 -1.08
N THR A 321 -13.70 -3.81 -0.10
CA THR A 321 -14.74 -4.83 -0.27
C THR A 321 -16.13 -4.32 0.04
N ASP A 322 -16.23 -3.10 0.59
CA ASP A 322 -17.51 -2.48 1.01
C ASP A 322 -18.28 -3.39 1.98
N THR A 323 -17.60 -3.79 3.08
CA THR A 323 -18.16 -4.73 4.05
C THR A 323 -17.88 -4.29 5.48
N TRP A 324 -18.81 -4.61 6.37
CA TRP A 324 -18.69 -4.41 7.81
C TRP A 324 -18.40 -5.72 8.53
N THR A 325 -17.64 -5.64 9.60
CA THR A 325 -17.44 -6.75 10.55
C THR A 325 -17.34 -6.21 11.97
N THR A 326 -17.80 -6.99 12.94
CA THR A 326 -17.59 -6.74 14.36
C THR A 326 -16.29 -7.44 14.76
N LEU A 327 -15.32 -6.65 15.26
CA LEU A 327 -14.02 -7.19 15.66
C LEU A 327 -14.09 -7.81 17.04
N ASP A 328 -14.71 -7.10 17.98
CA ASP A 328 -14.78 -7.51 19.37
C ASP A 328 -16.01 -6.91 20.08
N SER A 329 -16.39 -7.52 21.19
CA SER A 329 -17.39 -7.06 22.14
C SER A 329 -16.74 -7.02 23.52
N LEU A 330 -16.56 -5.82 24.06
CA LEU A 330 -15.75 -5.54 25.23
C LEU A 330 -16.55 -5.78 26.53
N ASP A 331 -15.84 -5.98 27.62
CA ASP A 331 -16.45 -6.06 28.96
C ASP A 331 -16.83 -4.68 29.52
N LEU A 332 -16.42 -3.59 28.85
CA LEU A 332 -16.71 -2.20 29.24
C LEU A 332 -17.47 -1.48 28.12
N SER A 333 -18.41 -0.62 28.48
CA SER A 333 -19.06 0.30 27.55
C SER A 333 -18.09 1.40 27.14
N LEU A 334 -18.07 1.72 25.83
CA LEU A 334 -17.25 2.80 25.29
C LEU A 334 -17.99 4.15 25.43
N PRO A 335 -17.28 5.23 25.77
CA PRO A 335 -17.90 6.55 25.84
C PRO A 335 -18.28 7.07 24.46
N VAL A 336 -19.30 7.91 24.40
CA VAL A 336 -19.71 8.67 23.21
C VAL A 336 -19.36 10.15 23.36
N VAL A 337 -19.61 10.96 22.34
CA VAL A 337 -19.30 12.40 22.31
C VAL A 337 -17.83 12.65 22.62
N THR A 338 -16.98 11.83 22.04
CA THR A 338 -15.50 11.89 22.10
C THR A 338 -14.90 11.52 20.75
N THR A 339 -13.58 11.65 20.60
CA THR A 339 -12.86 11.31 19.35
C THR A 339 -11.71 10.36 19.65
N ALA A 340 -11.65 9.23 18.95
CA ALA A 340 -10.52 8.31 18.98
C ALA A 340 -9.34 8.87 18.17
N VAL A 341 -8.14 8.74 18.70
CA VAL A 341 -6.89 9.23 18.07
C VAL A 341 -5.81 8.18 18.16
N GLU A 342 -5.07 7.97 17.06
CA GLU A 342 -3.91 7.07 17.06
C GLU A 342 -2.67 7.76 17.66
N LEU A 343 -2.05 7.09 18.63
CA LEU A 343 -0.78 7.50 19.26
C LEU A 343 0.14 6.28 19.37
N ASN A 344 1.29 6.30 18.69
CA ASN A 344 2.33 5.25 18.75
C ASN A 344 1.81 3.81 18.47
N GLY A 345 0.89 3.67 17.49
CA GLY A 345 0.29 2.37 17.13
C GLY A 345 -0.84 1.90 18.06
N LYS A 346 -1.21 2.70 19.06
CA LYS A 346 -2.35 2.49 19.95
C LYS A 346 -3.46 3.48 19.63
N ILE A 347 -4.70 3.10 19.85
CA ILE A 347 -5.84 4.00 19.70
C ILE A 347 -6.25 4.47 21.09
N ILE A 348 -6.32 5.77 21.27
CA ILE A 348 -6.66 6.43 22.52
C ILE A 348 -8.07 7.02 22.40
N ILE A 349 -8.96 6.68 23.32
CA ILE A 349 -10.32 7.22 23.42
C ILE A 349 -10.39 7.94 24.77
N PRO A 350 -10.23 9.27 24.78
CA PRO A 350 -10.18 10.01 26.04
C PRO A 350 -11.56 10.51 26.44
N SER A 351 -11.93 10.29 27.71
CA SER A 351 -13.09 10.89 28.32
C SER A 351 -14.42 10.65 27.55
N GLY A 352 -15.32 11.61 27.48
CA GLY A 352 -16.59 11.52 26.79
C GLY A 352 -17.76 11.24 27.73
N GLU A 353 -18.90 10.85 27.17
CA GLU A 353 -20.14 10.55 27.91
C GLU A 353 -20.26 9.03 28.10
N ALA A 354 -20.19 8.54 29.33
CA ALA A 354 -20.31 7.12 29.68
C ALA A 354 -21.75 6.62 29.64
N ARG A 355 -22.70 7.49 30.01
CA ARG A 355 -24.15 7.34 29.88
C ARG A 355 -24.80 8.73 29.89
N PRO A 356 -26.04 8.88 29.43
CA PRO A 356 -26.65 10.18 29.27
C PRO A 356 -26.53 11.07 30.53
N GLY A 357 -25.89 12.24 30.38
CA GLY A 357 -25.63 13.18 31.47
C GLY A 357 -24.48 12.85 32.41
N VAL A 358 -23.77 11.73 32.21
CA VAL A 358 -22.62 11.31 33.04
C VAL A 358 -21.34 11.21 32.19
N ARG A 359 -20.34 11.99 32.56
CA ARG A 359 -19.04 12.00 31.88
C ARG A 359 -18.12 10.91 32.43
N SER A 360 -17.19 10.44 31.58
CA SER A 360 -16.12 9.54 31.97
C SER A 360 -14.82 10.32 32.21
N GLU A 361 -14.11 10.00 33.27
CA GLU A 361 -12.73 10.47 33.49
C GLU A 361 -11.68 9.59 32.86
N ASP A 362 -12.06 8.40 32.33
CA ASP A 362 -11.17 7.39 31.85
C ASP A 362 -10.53 7.77 30.50
N ILE A 363 -9.25 7.45 30.34
CA ILE A 363 -8.55 7.37 29.08
C ILE A 363 -8.44 5.89 28.69
N ILE A 364 -9.16 5.51 27.67
CA ILE A 364 -9.20 4.12 27.19
C ILE A 364 -8.13 3.92 26.12
N GLU A 365 -7.31 2.87 26.26
CA GLU A 365 -6.35 2.40 25.28
C GLU A 365 -6.89 1.17 24.57
N VAL A 366 -6.84 1.18 23.23
CA VAL A 366 -7.16 0.03 22.39
C VAL A 366 -5.91 -0.32 21.60
N SER A 367 -5.39 -1.54 21.79
CA SER A 367 -4.30 -2.09 21.04
C SER A 367 -4.79 -3.30 20.25
N ILE A 368 -4.50 -3.29 18.94
CA ILE A 368 -4.91 -4.35 18.02
C ILE A 368 -3.63 -5.07 17.57
N ALA A 369 -3.51 -6.34 17.91
CA ALA A 369 -2.36 -7.16 17.59
C ALA A 369 -2.77 -8.40 16.79
N ASP A 370 -2.05 -8.66 15.70
CA ASP A 370 -2.17 -9.89 14.96
C ASP A 370 -1.09 -10.88 15.41
N LYS A 371 -1.49 -12.03 15.91
CA LYS A 371 -0.59 -13.14 16.24
C LYS A 371 -0.33 -13.99 15.00
N ALA A 372 0.59 -13.55 14.15
CA ALA A 372 1.05 -14.36 13.04
C ALA A 372 2.17 -15.30 13.49
N SER A 373 2.03 -16.61 13.21
CA SER A 373 3.08 -17.59 13.43
C SER A 373 3.33 -18.39 12.17
N PHE A 374 4.56 -18.32 11.64
CA PHE A 374 4.91 -19.01 10.39
C PHE A 374 5.01 -20.54 10.55
N GLY A 375 5.30 -21.04 11.74
CA GLY A 375 5.42 -22.45 12.06
C GLY A 375 6.69 -23.13 11.51
N TRP A 376 7.23 -24.12 12.24
CA TRP A 376 8.51 -24.75 11.91
C TRP A 376 8.54 -25.53 10.59
N VAL A 377 7.40 -26.14 10.18
CA VAL A 377 7.31 -26.90 8.92
C VAL A 377 7.48 -25.96 7.73
N ASN A 378 6.88 -24.77 7.76
CA ASN A 378 7.02 -23.77 6.71
C ASN A 378 8.46 -23.28 6.60
N TYR A 379 9.15 -23.05 7.75
CA TYR A 379 10.59 -22.76 7.76
C TYR A 379 11.41 -23.87 7.12
N LEU A 380 11.11 -25.14 7.42
CA LEU A 380 11.81 -26.28 6.83
C LEU A 380 11.68 -26.29 5.31
N VAL A 381 10.47 -26.04 4.76
CA VAL A 381 10.25 -26.00 3.31
C VAL A 381 11.09 -24.89 2.66
N VAL A 382 11.10 -23.70 3.26
CA VAL A 382 11.92 -22.56 2.76
C VAL A 382 13.40 -22.90 2.83
N ILE A 383 13.89 -23.48 3.92
CA ILE A 383 15.30 -23.87 4.09
C ILE A 383 15.70 -24.92 3.04
N VAL A 384 14.87 -25.95 2.82
CA VAL A 384 15.14 -26.98 1.79
C VAL A 384 15.24 -26.34 0.41
N TYR A 385 14.34 -25.41 0.06
CA TYR A 385 14.41 -24.66 -1.18
C TYR A 385 15.73 -23.87 -1.30
N LEU A 386 16.13 -23.13 -0.28
CA LEU A 386 17.37 -22.34 -0.30
C LEU A 386 18.60 -23.23 -0.42
N LEU A 387 18.64 -24.39 0.23
CA LEU A 387 19.72 -25.38 0.12
C LEU A 387 19.79 -25.98 -1.28
N LEU A 388 18.66 -26.26 -1.93
CA LEU A 388 18.60 -26.72 -3.33
C LEU A 388 19.21 -25.68 -4.28
N MET A 389 18.91 -24.38 -4.09
CA MET A 389 19.47 -23.30 -4.89
C MET A 389 20.99 -23.20 -4.69
N MET A 390 21.50 -23.30 -3.47
CA MET A 390 22.93 -23.35 -3.19
C MET A 390 23.60 -24.57 -3.86
N GLY A 391 22.99 -25.75 -3.74
CA GLY A 391 23.47 -26.99 -4.36
C GLY A 391 23.62 -26.85 -5.89
N MET A 392 22.67 -26.17 -6.53
CA MET A 392 22.71 -25.88 -7.96
C MET A 392 23.89 -24.94 -8.31
N GLY A 393 24.13 -23.91 -7.51
CA GLY A 393 25.28 -23.03 -7.66
C GLY A 393 26.62 -23.79 -7.60
N PHE A 394 26.79 -24.71 -6.64
CA PHE A 394 27.96 -25.58 -6.53
C PHE A 394 28.11 -26.53 -7.74
N TYR A 395 26.98 -27.12 -8.20
CA TYR A 395 27.00 -27.99 -9.36
C TYR A 395 27.53 -27.31 -10.63
N PHE A 396 26.99 -26.11 -10.94
CA PHE A 396 27.45 -25.35 -12.11
C PHE A 396 28.84 -24.76 -11.93
N SER A 397 29.24 -24.39 -10.70
CA SER A 397 30.60 -23.91 -10.43
C SER A 397 31.69 -24.86 -10.85
N ARG A 398 31.47 -26.18 -10.75
CA ARG A 398 32.42 -27.24 -11.17
C ARG A 398 32.49 -27.41 -12.66
N ARG A 399 31.53 -26.91 -13.44
CA ARG A 399 31.45 -27.02 -14.91
C ARG A 399 31.94 -25.77 -15.65
N ASN A 400 32.07 -24.64 -14.94
CA ASN A 400 32.49 -23.37 -15.51
C ASN A 400 33.99 -23.30 -15.72
N ASN A 401 34.43 -23.68 -16.95
CA ASN A 401 35.83 -23.62 -17.38
C ASN A 401 36.01 -22.45 -18.37
N GLY A 402 36.20 -21.21 -17.89
CA GLY A 402 36.53 -20.06 -18.73
C GLY A 402 35.50 -18.93 -18.72
N SER A 403 35.88 -17.76 -19.22
CA SER A 403 35.08 -16.53 -19.18
C SER A 403 33.86 -16.61 -20.10
N ASP A 404 33.94 -17.26 -21.26
CA ASP A 404 32.80 -17.37 -22.18
C ASP A 404 31.65 -18.20 -21.59
N LYS A 405 31.97 -19.32 -20.90
CA LYS A 405 30.94 -20.07 -20.16
C LYS A 405 30.34 -19.27 -19.00
N PHE A 406 31.17 -18.54 -18.28
CA PHE A 406 30.71 -17.75 -17.11
C PHE A 406 29.74 -16.62 -17.51
N PHE A 407 30.03 -15.89 -18.62
CA PHE A 407 29.23 -14.71 -19.02
C PHE A 407 28.17 -15.04 -20.09
N LYS A 408 28.37 -16.06 -20.95
CA LYS A 408 27.49 -16.38 -22.08
C LYS A 408 26.96 -17.82 -22.08
N GLY A 409 27.33 -18.65 -21.09
CA GLY A 409 26.94 -20.07 -21.07
C GLY A 409 27.46 -20.90 -22.20
N GLY A 410 28.55 -20.44 -22.92
CA GLY A 410 29.11 -21.12 -24.09
C GLY A 410 28.12 -21.32 -25.26
N GLY A 411 26.98 -20.60 -25.29
CA GLY A 411 25.94 -20.80 -26.30
C GLY A 411 25.22 -22.15 -26.22
N SER A 412 25.26 -22.84 -25.08
CA SER A 412 24.76 -24.22 -24.92
C SER A 412 23.36 -24.28 -24.28
N ILE A 413 22.79 -23.16 -23.88
CA ILE A 413 21.51 -23.11 -23.19
C ILE A 413 20.37 -23.33 -24.22
N PRO A 414 19.44 -24.27 -23.95
CA PRO A 414 18.28 -24.48 -24.80
C PRO A 414 17.39 -23.22 -24.87
N TRP A 415 16.82 -22.95 -26.05
CA TRP A 415 15.98 -21.79 -26.30
C TRP A 415 14.80 -21.66 -25.33
N TRP A 416 14.19 -22.77 -24.93
CA TRP A 416 13.08 -22.79 -24.00
C TRP A 416 13.53 -22.42 -22.58
N ALA A 417 14.72 -22.85 -22.13
CA ALA A 417 15.24 -22.49 -20.81
C ALA A 417 15.60 -20.99 -20.76
N ALA A 418 16.22 -20.46 -21.83
CA ALA A 418 16.45 -19.01 -21.95
C ALA A 418 15.14 -18.21 -21.97
N GLY A 419 14.11 -18.67 -22.68
CA GLY A 419 12.79 -18.05 -22.72
C GLY A 419 12.09 -18.01 -21.35
N ILE A 420 12.11 -19.15 -20.63
CA ILE A 420 11.58 -19.22 -19.25
C ILE A 420 12.41 -18.32 -18.30
N SER A 421 13.74 -18.29 -18.45
CA SER A 421 14.60 -17.46 -17.63
C SER A 421 14.35 -15.96 -17.86
N ILE A 422 14.11 -15.52 -19.11
CA ILE A 422 13.70 -14.14 -19.42
C ILE A 422 12.37 -13.84 -18.74
N PHE A 423 11.39 -14.72 -18.88
CA PHE A 423 10.09 -14.62 -18.23
C PHE A 423 10.20 -14.51 -16.70
N ALA A 424 10.93 -15.44 -16.06
CA ALA A 424 11.09 -15.44 -14.59
C ALA A 424 11.84 -14.21 -14.05
N THR A 425 12.78 -13.64 -14.85
CA THR A 425 13.47 -12.40 -14.47
C THR A 425 12.56 -11.17 -14.58
N ALA A 426 11.70 -11.15 -15.59
CA ALA A 426 10.71 -10.07 -15.75
C ALA A 426 9.60 -10.15 -14.68
N LEU A 427 9.24 -11.37 -14.25
CA LEU A 427 8.24 -11.63 -13.22
C LEU A 427 8.89 -11.61 -11.82
N SER A 428 9.06 -10.42 -11.28
CA SER A 428 9.67 -10.23 -9.95
C SER A 428 8.69 -10.54 -8.82
N ALA A 429 9.21 -10.69 -7.58
CA ALA A 429 8.38 -10.82 -6.39
C ALA A 429 7.43 -9.63 -6.18
N ILE A 430 7.85 -8.43 -6.58
CA ILE A 430 7.01 -7.24 -6.58
C ILE A 430 5.79 -7.48 -7.49
N THR A 431 6.00 -7.98 -8.70
CA THR A 431 4.92 -8.30 -9.66
C THR A 431 3.99 -9.39 -9.10
N PHE A 432 4.55 -10.42 -8.44
CA PHE A 432 3.79 -11.51 -7.82
C PHE A 432 2.85 -11.03 -6.71
N LEU A 433 3.26 -10.02 -5.94
CA LEU A 433 2.47 -9.44 -4.85
C LEU A 433 1.54 -8.32 -5.35
N SER A 434 2.08 -7.38 -6.13
CA SER A 434 1.36 -6.14 -6.48
C SER A 434 0.32 -6.30 -7.58
N ILE A 435 0.45 -7.26 -8.53
CA ILE A 435 -0.60 -7.46 -9.54
C ILE A 435 -1.89 -8.00 -8.90
N PRO A 436 -1.86 -9.08 -8.08
CA PRO A 436 -3.04 -9.49 -7.35
C PRO A 436 -3.60 -8.40 -6.42
N ALA A 437 -2.74 -7.64 -5.73
CA ALA A 437 -3.17 -6.56 -4.86
C ALA A 437 -3.91 -5.44 -5.61
N LYS A 438 -3.44 -5.05 -6.79
CA LYS A 438 -4.12 -4.06 -7.64
C LYS A 438 -5.45 -4.57 -8.20
N ALA A 439 -5.50 -5.83 -8.65
CA ALA A 439 -6.75 -6.44 -9.12
C ALA A 439 -7.75 -6.63 -7.97
N TYR A 440 -7.27 -6.92 -6.76
CA TYR A 440 -8.07 -6.94 -5.53
C TYR A 440 -8.63 -5.55 -5.20
N ALA A 441 -7.77 -4.53 -5.19
CA ALA A 441 -8.14 -3.17 -4.79
C ALA A 441 -9.05 -2.48 -5.83
N ALA A 442 -8.74 -2.61 -7.12
CA ALA A 442 -9.44 -1.93 -8.19
C ALA A 442 -10.10 -2.92 -9.18
N ASP A 443 -9.56 -3.01 -10.38
CA ASP A 443 -10.06 -3.82 -11.50
C ASP A 443 -8.91 -4.28 -12.42
N TRP A 444 -9.23 -4.70 -13.64
CA TRP A 444 -8.26 -5.14 -14.64
C TRP A 444 -7.72 -4.02 -15.54
N GLY A 445 -7.86 -2.74 -15.19
CA GLY A 445 -7.39 -1.62 -16.00
C GLY A 445 -5.90 -1.70 -16.37
N MET A 446 -5.05 -2.24 -15.47
CA MET A 446 -3.62 -2.47 -15.74
C MET A 446 -3.32 -3.75 -16.54
N PHE A 447 -4.33 -4.56 -16.90
CA PHE A 447 -4.11 -5.80 -17.67
C PHE A 447 -3.48 -5.51 -19.04
N MET A 448 -3.92 -4.47 -19.73
CA MET A 448 -3.40 -4.08 -21.04
C MET A 448 -1.93 -3.67 -21.01
N TYR A 449 -1.44 -3.15 -19.86
CA TYR A 449 -0.01 -2.87 -19.68
C TYR A 449 0.84 -4.13 -19.88
N ASN A 450 0.42 -5.27 -19.32
CA ASN A 450 1.14 -6.54 -19.49
C ASN A 450 0.98 -7.10 -20.91
N MET A 451 -0.17 -6.89 -21.55
CA MET A 451 -0.42 -7.39 -22.92
C MET A 451 0.43 -6.70 -24.00
N THR A 452 1.00 -5.54 -23.71
CA THR A 452 1.91 -4.84 -24.65
C THR A 452 3.16 -5.65 -25.01
N ILE A 453 3.49 -6.72 -24.28
CA ILE A 453 4.56 -7.65 -24.62
C ILE A 453 4.38 -8.26 -26.02
N ILE A 454 3.14 -8.50 -26.45
CA ILE A 454 2.80 -9.03 -27.76
C ILE A 454 3.24 -8.08 -28.88
N LEU A 455 3.15 -6.77 -28.64
CA LEU A 455 3.60 -5.73 -29.56
C LEU A 455 5.13 -5.53 -29.49
N THR A 456 5.70 -5.71 -28.30
CA THR A 456 7.13 -5.49 -28.06
C THR A 456 7.99 -6.59 -28.68
N VAL A 457 7.61 -7.86 -28.56
CA VAL A 457 8.40 -9.00 -29.05
C VAL A 457 8.74 -8.88 -30.55
N PRO A 458 7.79 -8.60 -31.47
CA PRO A 458 8.14 -8.40 -32.90
C PRO A 458 9.10 -7.23 -33.12
N VAL A 459 8.96 -6.13 -32.39
CA VAL A 459 9.87 -4.96 -32.51
C VAL A 459 11.28 -5.36 -32.09
N VAL A 460 11.45 -6.10 -31.01
CA VAL A 460 12.74 -6.57 -30.51
C VAL A 460 13.38 -7.55 -31.51
N ILE A 461 12.62 -8.51 -32.03
CA ILE A 461 13.10 -9.52 -32.98
C ILE A 461 13.56 -8.87 -34.27
N ASN A 462 12.83 -7.92 -34.83
CA ASN A 462 13.14 -7.35 -36.14
C ASN A 462 14.21 -6.25 -36.08
N PHE A 463 14.27 -5.44 -35.03
CA PHE A 463 15.14 -4.28 -35.02
C PHE A 463 16.35 -4.40 -34.07
N TYR A 464 16.23 -5.08 -32.95
CA TYR A 464 17.27 -5.12 -31.91
C TYR A 464 18.08 -6.44 -31.92
N LEU A 465 17.40 -7.57 -32.01
CA LEU A 465 18.07 -8.88 -31.98
C LEU A 465 19.12 -9.07 -33.08
N PRO A 466 18.88 -8.69 -34.37
CA PRO A 466 19.90 -8.82 -35.42
C PRO A 466 21.16 -8.02 -35.09
N LEU A 467 20.99 -6.85 -34.45
CA LEU A 467 22.11 -5.99 -34.08
C LEU A 467 22.97 -6.63 -32.98
N PHE A 468 22.39 -7.14 -31.90
CA PHE A 468 23.14 -7.78 -30.83
C PHE A 468 23.84 -9.07 -31.30
N ARG A 469 23.22 -9.82 -32.19
CA ARG A 469 23.80 -11.05 -32.74
C ARG A 469 24.96 -10.79 -33.72
N LYS A 470 24.83 -9.73 -34.54
CA LYS A 470 25.90 -9.36 -35.51
C LYS A 470 27.19 -8.94 -34.81
N LEU A 471 27.10 -8.22 -33.72
CA LEU A 471 28.24 -7.67 -32.99
C LEU A 471 28.96 -8.72 -32.11
N LYS A 472 28.31 -9.86 -31.81
CA LYS A 472 28.83 -10.92 -30.89
C LYS A 472 29.31 -10.37 -29.54
N VAL A 473 28.68 -9.28 -29.07
CA VAL A 473 29.08 -8.53 -27.88
C VAL A 473 28.73 -9.29 -26.60
N ALA A 474 29.47 -9.07 -25.52
CA ALA A 474 29.11 -9.58 -24.20
C ALA A 474 28.24 -8.55 -23.38
N SER A 475 28.37 -7.26 -23.69
CA SER A 475 27.58 -6.18 -23.13
C SER A 475 26.75 -5.48 -24.20
N ALA A 476 25.47 -5.25 -23.96
CA ALA A 476 24.59 -4.47 -24.85
C ALA A 476 25.16 -3.08 -25.16
N TYR A 477 25.88 -2.49 -24.21
CA TYR A 477 26.43 -1.12 -24.31
C TYR A 477 27.65 -1.05 -25.29
N GLU A 478 28.23 -2.17 -25.68
CA GLU A 478 29.28 -2.17 -26.68
C GLU A 478 28.80 -1.66 -28.04
N TYR A 479 27.53 -1.87 -28.38
CA TYR A 479 26.86 -1.25 -29.50
C TYR A 479 26.96 0.27 -29.50
N LEU A 480 26.79 0.89 -28.34
CA LEU A 480 26.82 2.36 -28.20
C LEU A 480 28.22 2.92 -28.52
N LYS A 481 29.29 2.12 -28.29
CA LYS A 481 30.65 2.51 -28.72
C LYS A 481 30.76 2.55 -30.22
N GLU A 482 30.29 1.48 -30.90
CA GLU A 482 30.37 1.37 -32.37
C GLU A 482 29.52 2.46 -33.05
N ARG A 483 28.39 2.82 -32.43
CA ARG A 483 27.41 3.77 -32.99
C ARG A 483 27.72 5.23 -32.67
N PHE A 484 28.23 5.52 -31.49
CA PHE A 484 28.51 6.89 -31.01
C PHE A 484 30.01 7.06 -30.62
N SER A 485 30.36 6.61 -29.41
CA SER A 485 31.73 6.69 -28.90
C SER A 485 31.94 5.87 -27.61
N GLY A 486 33.22 5.72 -27.21
CA GLY A 486 33.58 5.09 -25.93
C GLY A 486 33.00 5.81 -24.72
N SER A 487 32.88 7.14 -24.76
CA SER A 487 32.31 7.96 -23.69
C SER A 487 30.83 7.66 -23.45
N VAL A 488 30.03 7.50 -24.52
CA VAL A 488 28.61 7.15 -24.43
C VAL A 488 28.43 5.73 -23.85
N ARG A 489 29.31 4.76 -24.26
CA ARG A 489 29.33 3.43 -23.66
C ARG A 489 29.56 3.51 -22.15
N TRP A 490 30.59 4.22 -21.70
CA TRP A 490 30.93 4.34 -20.28
C TRP A 490 29.82 5.01 -19.48
N LEU A 491 29.22 6.05 -20.01
CA LEU A 491 28.07 6.72 -19.41
C LEU A 491 26.90 5.75 -19.22
N ALA A 492 26.52 5.04 -20.29
CA ALA A 492 25.42 4.08 -20.23
C ALA A 492 25.70 2.92 -19.27
N SER A 493 26.93 2.35 -19.30
CA SER A 493 27.33 1.26 -18.40
C SER A 493 27.35 1.70 -16.93
N ALA A 494 27.81 2.91 -16.62
CA ALA A 494 27.78 3.46 -15.25
C ALA A 494 26.35 3.68 -14.74
N PHE A 495 25.48 4.25 -15.57
CA PHE A 495 24.06 4.42 -15.25
C PHE A 495 23.34 3.09 -15.06
N PHE A 496 23.64 2.10 -15.90
CA PHE A 496 23.10 0.75 -15.73
C PHE A 496 23.53 0.11 -14.40
N CYS A 497 24.82 0.20 -14.05
CA CYS A 497 25.30 -0.33 -12.77
C CYS A 497 24.60 0.36 -11.59
N LEU A 498 24.42 1.68 -11.64
CA LEU A 498 23.68 2.44 -10.61
C LEU A 498 22.23 1.98 -10.53
N PHE A 499 21.56 1.82 -11.68
CA PHE A 499 20.19 1.31 -11.75
C PHE A 499 20.07 -0.09 -11.12
N MET A 500 20.97 -1.01 -11.50
CA MET A 500 20.96 -2.38 -10.96
C MET A 500 21.19 -2.41 -9.45
N PHE A 501 22.09 -1.57 -8.95
CA PHE A 501 22.35 -1.46 -7.52
C PHE A 501 21.10 -1.04 -6.73
N THR A 502 20.40 -0.01 -7.20
CA THR A 502 19.13 0.43 -6.59
C THR A 502 18.04 -0.65 -6.70
N ARG A 503 17.95 -1.30 -7.87
CA ARG A 503 16.97 -2.38 -8.11
C ARG A 503 17.20 -3.59 -7.20
N ILE A 504 18.45 -3.99 -6.95
CA ILE A 504 18.80 -5.07 -6.00
C ILE A 504 18.23 -4.77 -4.60
N ALA A 505 18.45 -3.56 -4.09
CA ALA A 505 17.99 -3.16 -2.77
C ALA A 505 16.45 -3.23 -2.64
N ILE A 506 15.73 -2.69 -3.62
CA ILE A 506 14.27 -2.62 -3.59
C ILE A 506 13.62 -3.99 -3.78
N VAL A 507 14.18 -4.83 -4.67
CA VAL A 507 13.67 -6.21 -4.90
C VAL A 507 13.86 -7.10 -3.67
N LEU A 508 14.83 -6.82 -2.81
CA LEU A 508 14.99 -7.48 -1.51
C LEU A 508 14.06 -6.90 -0.45
N PHE A 509 13.94 -5.57 -0.38
CA PHE A 509 13.22 -4.88 0.68
C PHE A 509 11.69 -5.07 0.60
N LEU A 510 11.06 -4.79 -0.56
CA LEU A 510 9.58 -4.80 -0.67
C LEU A 510 8.94 -6.16 -0.37
N PRO A 511 9.41 -7.30 -0.92
CA PRO A 511 8.87 -8.60 -0.54
C PRO A 511 9.13 -8.95 0.92
N SER A 512 10.27 -8.54 1.48
CA SER A 512 10.59 -8.78 2.89
C SER A 512 9.67 -8.01 3.82
N LEU A 513 9.28 -6.79 3.45
CA LEU A 513 8.31 -5.99 4.20
C LEU A 513 6.92 -6.65 4.20
N ALA A 514 6.43 -7.06 3.02
CA ALA A 514 5.14 -7.73 2.89
C ALA A 514 5.10 -9.07 3.66
N LEU A 515 6.19 -9.83 3.61
CA LEU A 515 6.29 -11.09 4.35
C LEU A 515 6.40 -10.87 5.87
N ASN A 516 7.19 -9.89 6.32
CA ASN A 516 7.29 -9.55 7.75
C ASN A 516 5.91 -9.23 8.33
N ALA A 517 5.14 -8.39 7.65
CA ALA A 517 3.80 -7.96 8.09
C ALA A 517 2.81 -9.13 8.28
N VAL A 518 3.00 -10.23 7.55
CA VAL A 518 2.02 -11.34 7.54
C VAL A 518 2.54 -12.59 8.25
N THR A 519 3.83 -12.89 8.16
CA THR A 519 4.42 -14.12 8.73
C THR A 519 5.06 -13.90 10.10
N GLY A 520 5.30 -12.63 10.48
CA GLY A 520 6.08 -12.28 11.67
C GLY A 520 7.58 -12.58 11.55
N ILE A 521 8.07 -13.05 10.38
CA ILE A 521 9.50 -13.25 10.14
C ILE A 521 10.19 -11.89 10.14
N ASN A 522 11.28 -11.77 10.90
CA ASN A 522 12.05 -10.53 10.95
C ASN A 522 12.50 -10.10 9.54
N ILE A 523 12.24 -8.84 9.17
CA ILE A 523 12.51 -8.29 7.84
C ILE A 523 14.00 -8.42 7.46
N TYR A 524 14.90 -8.22 8.40
CA TYR A 524 16.36 -8.35 8.18
C TYR A 524 16.75 -9.80 7.86
N LEU A 525 16.09 -10.77 8.52
CA LEU A 525 16.29 -12.19 8.26
C LEU A 525 15.81 -12.56 6.85
N CYS A 526 14.66 -12.06 6.40
CA CYS A 526 14.18 -12.25 5.02
C CYS A 526 15.18 -11.72 3.99
N ILE A 527 15.66 -10.48 4.17
CA ILE A 527 16.66 -9.84 3.30
C ILE A 527 17.94 -10.67 3.25
N LEU A 528 18.46 -11.09 4.41
CA LEU A 528 19.69 -11.88 4.51
C LEU A 528 19.55 -13.27 3.85
N MET A 529 18.46 -13.99 4.11
CA MET A 529 18.23 -15.31 3.52
C MET A 529 18.23 -15.25 1.99
N MET A 530 17.46 -14.34 1.39
CA MET A 530 17.40 -14.16 -0.05
C MET A 530 18.73 -13.67 -0.62
N GLY A 531 19.32 -12.64 -0.02
CA GLY A 531 20.53 -11.97 -0.51
C GLY A 531 21.76 -12.87 -0.47
N VAL A 532 22.08 -13.46 0.69
CA VAL A 532 23.29 -14.29 0.88
C VAL A 532 23.24 -15.52 -0.03
N VAL A 533 22.13 -16.25 -0.05
CA VAL A 533 22.00 -17.45 -0.90
C VAL A 533 22.13 -17.10 -2.37
N THR A 534 21.52 -15.98 -2.80
CA THR A 534 21.62 -15.53 -4.20
C THR A 534 23.06 -15.15 -4.57
N ILE A 535 23.75 -14.40 -3.73
CA ILE A 535 25.15 -14.03 -3.95
C ILE A 535 26.00 -15.29 -4.12
N ILE A 536 25.84 -16.29 -3.26
CA ILE A 536 26.61 -17.52 -3.30
C ILE A 536 26.38 -18.26 -4.63
N TYR A 537 25.13 -18.63 -4.96
CA TYR A 537 24.92 -19.47 -6.15
C TYR A 537 25.19 -18.74 -7.48
N CYS A 538 24.90 -17.44 -7.55
CA CYS A 538 25.12 -16.63 -8.75
C CYS A 538 26.61 -16.41 -9.03
N THR A 539 27.40 -16.01 -8.01
CA THR A 539 28.83 -15.72 -8.17
C THR A 539 29.67 -16.97 -8.39
N MET A 540 29.23 -18.12 -7.89
CA MET A 540 29.91 -19.40 -8.11
C MET A 540 29.58 -19.99 -9.48
N GLY A 541 28.30 -20.00 -9.86
CA GLY A 541 27.80 -20.73 -11.02
C GLY A 541 27.70 -19.93 -12.32
N GLY A 542 27.84 -18.57 -12.29
CA GLY A 542 27.72 -17.70 -13.46
C GLY A 542 26.34 -17.78 -14.13
N ILE A 543 26.28 -17.42 -15.44
CA ILE A 543 24.99 -17.29 -16.17
C ILE A 543 24.25 -18.64 -16.32
N GLU A 544 24.97 -19.78 -16.37
CA GLU A 544 24.30 -21.09 -16.45
C GLU A 544 23.49 -21.37 -15.17
N ALA A 545 24.07 -21.12 -13.99
CA ALA A 545 23.36 -21.27 -12.73
C ALA A 545 22.18 -20.30 -12.62
N VAL A 546 22.33 -19.08 -13.13
CA VAL A 546 21.24 -18.09 -13.15
C VAL A 546 20.09 -18.59 -14.02
N VAL A 547 20.35 -19.00 -15.28
CA VAL A 547 19.30 -19.43 -16.21
C VAL A 547 18.56 -20.69 -15.71
N TRP A 548 19.29 -21.70 -15.26
CA TRP A 548 18.64 -22.91 -14.73
C TRP A 548 17.97 -22.66 -13.38
N GLY A 549 18.54 -21.77 -12.56
CA GLY A 549 17.89 -21.27 -11.35
C GLY A 549 16.55 -20.62 -11.65
N ASP A 550 16.51 -19.73 -12.62
CA ASP A 550 15.31 -19.05 -13.05
C ASP A 550 14.25 -20.02 -13.58
N VAL A 551 14.64 -21.10 -14.26
CA VAL A 551 13.70 -22.16 -14.72
C VAL A 551 13.03 -22.84 -13.53
N VAL A 552 13.80 -23.27 -12.53
CA VAL A 552 13.25 -23.89 -11.30
C VAL A 552 12.35 -22.90 -10.55
N GLN A 553 12.80 -21.66 -10.39
CA GLN A 553 12.08 -20.59 -9.71
C GLN A 553 10.79 -20.22 -10.44
N GLY A 554 10.84 -20.16 -11.80
CA GLY A 554 9.66 -19.90 -12.62
C GLY A 554 8.60 -21.00 -12.51
N ILE A 555 9.00 -22.28 -12.50
CA ILE A 555 8.09 -23.41 -12.32
C ILE A 555 7.44 -23.37 -10.92
N LEU A 556 8.23 -23.10 -9.88
CA LEU A 556 7.73 -22.99 -8.50
C LEU A 556 6.71 -21.85 -8.37
N LEU A 557 7.01 -20.70 -8.97
CA LEU A 557 6.19 -19.51 -8.95
C LEU A 557 4.85 -19.73 -9.67
N VAL A 558 4.88 -20.24 -10.91
CA VAL A 558 3.67 -20.51 -11.70
C VAL A 558 2.83 -21.62 -11.06
N GLY A 559 3.48 -22.70 -10.62
CA GLY A 559 2.80 -23.79 -9.90
C GLY A 559 2.14 -23.30 -8.61
N GLY A 560 2.84 -22.49 -7.83
CA GLY A 560 2.30 -21.86 -6.63
C GLY A 560 1.10 -20.96 -6.91
N ALA A 561 1.18 -20.15 -7.96
CA ALA A 561 0.06 -19.28 -8.36
C ALA A 561 -1.18 -20.08 -8.79
N ILE A 562 -1.01 -21.18 -9.55
CA ILE A 562 -2.12 -22.05 -9.95
C ILE A 562 -2.76 -22.71 -8.71
N ILE A 563 -1.95 -23.25 -7.80
CA ILE A 563 -2.44 -23.86 -6.54
C ILE A 563 -3.24 -22.82 -5.76
N SER A 564 -2.71 -21.60 -5.63
CA SER A 564 -3.39 -20.51 -4.92
C SER A 564 -4.73 -20.17 -5.54
N PHE A 565 -4.79 -20.00 -6.86
CA PHE A 565 -6.04 -19.66 -7.56
C PHE A 565 -7.12 -20.73 -7.36
N VAL A 566 -6.76 -21.99 -7.56
CA VAL A 566 -7.68 -23.13 -7.36
C VAL A 566 -8.18 -23.18 -5.92
N TRP A 567 -7.28 -22.95 -4.94
CA TRP A 567 -7.64 -22.98 -3.51
C TRP A 567 -8.56 -21.82 -3.12
N ILE A 568 -8.28 -20.59 -3.60
CA ILE A 568 -9.11 -19.41 -3.34
C ILE A 568 -10.51 -19.62 -3.90
N VAL A 569 -10.61 -20.01 -5.19
CA VAL A 569 -11.91 -20.24 -5.85
C VAL A 569 -12.69 -21.37 -5.18
N GLY A 570 -11.99 -22.44 -4.75
CA GLY A 570 -12.60 -23.54 -4.01
C GLY A 570 -13.13 -23.12 -2.63
N GLY A 571 -12.59 -22.06 -2.02
CA GLY A 571 -13.05 -21.49 -0.75
C GLY A 571 -14.21 -20.48 -0.87
N ILE A 572 -14.55 -20.05 -2.09
CA ILE A 572 -15.66 -19.12 -2.35
C ILE A 572 -16.99 -19.86 -2.29
N LYS A 573 -17.99 -19.30 -1.61
CA LYS A 573 -19.37 -19.81 -1.61
C LYS A 573 -19.92 -19.79 -3.03
N GLY A 574 -20.32 -20.97 -3.54
CA GLY A 574 -20.74 -21.17 -4.93
C GLY A 574 -19.57 -21.50 -5.88
N GLY A 575 -18.34 -21.68 -5.37
CA GLY A 575 -17.17 -22.08 -6.17
C GLY A 575 -16.88 -21.10 -7.33
N PHE A 576 -16.60 -21.66 -8.52
CA PHE A 576 -16.30 -20.84 -9.72
C PHE A 576 -17.49 -19.98 -10.17
N ASP A 577 -18.70 -20.46 -10.08
CA ASP A 577 -19.90 -19.69 -10.44
C ASP A 577 -20.12 -18.52 -9.47
N GLY A 578 -19.92 -18.74 -8.16
CA GLY A 578 -19.95 -17.69 -7.14
C GLY A 578 -18.88 -16.63 -7.38
N PHE A 579 -17.67 -17.06 -7.73
CA PHE A 579 -16.58 -16.17 -8.13
C PHE A 579 -16.97 -15.29 -9.32
N MET A 580 -17.48 -15.90 -10.41
CA MET A 580 -17.83 -15.17 -11.63
C MET A 580 -18.99 -14.19 -11.41
N ASN A 581 -20.04 -14.60 -10.71
CA ASN A 581 -21.20 -13.77 -10.47
C ASN A 581 -20.85 -12.49 -9.70
N VAL A 582 -20.13 -12.61 -8.56
CA VAL A 582 -19.74 -11.45 -7.77
C VAL A 582 -18.72 -10.57 -8.51
N ALA A 583 -17.76 -11.18 -9.22
CA ALA A 583 -16.75 -10.42 -9.95
C ALA A 583 -17.35 -9.59 -11.10
N VAL A 584 -18.36 -10.11 -11.80
CA VAL A 584 -19.08 -9.40 -12.86
C VAL A 584 -19.97 -8.31 -12.25
N GLU A 585 -20.73 -8.62 -11.20
CA GLU A 585 -21.58 -7.66 -10.49
C GLU A 585 -20.78 -6.45 -10.01
N GLN A 586 -19.58 -6.69 -9.47
CA GLN A 586 -18.68 -5.65 -8.96
C GLN A 586 -17.76 -5.05 -10.05
N SER A 587 -18.02 -5.33 -11.32
CA SER A 587 -17.27 -4.80 -12.48
C SER A 587 -15.75 -5.00 -12.37
N LYS A 588 -15.29 -6.09 -11.73
CA LYS A 588 -13.86 -6.37 -11.52
C LYS A 588 -13.10 -6.66 -12.81
N PHE A 589 -13.77 -7.14 -13.86
CA PHE A 589 -13.17 -7.43 -15.16
C PHE A 589 -13.13 -6.23 -16.11
N ASN A 590 -13.31 -5.00 -15.59
CA ASN A 590 -13.22 -3.82 -16.43
C ASN A 590 -11.77 -3.59 -16.89
N ILE A 591 -11.53 -3.73 -18.20
CA ILE A 591 -10.20 -3.57 -18.83
C ILE A 591 -10.12 -2.22 -19.56
N LEU A 592 -11.26 -1.70 -20.04
CA LEU A 592 -11.34 -0.60 -20.99
C LEU A 592 -11.88 0.67 -20.35
N ASN A 593 -11.00 1.40 -19.67
CA ASN A 593 -11.31 2.79 -19.30
C ASN A 593 -10.73 3.72 -20.38
N MET A 594 -11.60 4.23 -21.26
CA MET A 594 -11.21 5.08 -22.39
C MET A 594 -11.14 6.58 -22.07
N SER A 595 -11.25 6.97 -20.80
CA SER A 595 -11.10 8.37 -20.40
C SER A 595 -9.72 8.91 -20.79
N LEU A 596 -9.58 10.22 -20.93
CA LEU A 596 -8.33 10.90 -21.24
C LEU A 596 -7.62 11.42 -19.97
N ASP A 597 -7.88 10.78 -18.85
CA ASP A 597 -7.22 11.11 -17.59
C ASP A 597 -5.81 10.49 -17.50
N TRP A 598 -4.79 11.33 -17.65
CA TRP A 598 -3.37 10.93 -17.59
C TRP A 598 -2.83 10.74 -16.17
N THR A 599 -3.65 10.99 -15.16
CA THR A 599 -3.30 10.78 -13.75
C THR A 599 -3.65 9.37 -13.27
N GLN A 600 -4.56 8.69 -13.99
CA GLN A 600 -5.09 7.36 -13.68
C GLN A 600 -4.58 6.28 -14.65
N PRO A 601 -4.59 4.99 -14.28
CA PRO A 601 -4.19 3.90 -15.16
C PRO A 601 -5.27 3.56 -16.20
N VAL A 602 -5.64 4.53 -17.02
CA VAL A 602 -6.59 4.37 -18.13
C VAL A 602 -5.96 3.60 -19.30
N PHE A 603 -6.77 3.16 -20.26
CA PHE A 603 -6.34 2.33 -21.40
C PHE A 603 -5.11 2.88 -22.13
N TRP A 604 -5.13 4.18 -22.49
CA TRP A 604 -4.02 4.83 -23.21
C TRP A 604 -2.73 4.87 -22.38
N VAL A 605 -2.85 5.14 -21.09
CA VAL A 605 -1.73 5.12 -20.13
C VAL A 605 -1.14 3.71 -20.02
N ALA A 606 -2.00 2.69 -19.93
CA ALA A 606 -1.57 1.30 -19.86
C ALA A 606 -0.84 0.86 -21.14
N ILE A 607 -1.34 1.21 -22.32
CA ILE A 607 -0.70 0.86 -23.60
C ILE A 607 0.61 1.60 -23.79
N LEU A 608 0.63 2.92 -23.67
CA LEU A 608 1.85 3.72 -23.90
C LEU A 608 2.93 3.43 -22.87
N GLY A 609 2.55 3.37 -21.58
CA GLY A 609 3.45 3.07 -20.50
C GLY A 609 3.96 1.62 -20.56
N GLY A 610 3.06 0.67 -20.79
CA GLY A 610 3.39 -0.75 -20.91
C GLY A 610 4.33 -1.04 -22.07
N PHE A 611 3.99 -0.59 -23.28
CA PHE A 611 4.84 -0.77 -24.46
C PHE A 611 6.24 -0.17 -24.26
N SER A 612 6.31 1.05 -23.73
CA SER A 612 7.59 1.72 -23.49
C SER A 612 8.43 0.99 -22.45
N ASN A 613 7.85 0.59 -21.30
CA ASN A 613 8.57 -0.13 -20.27
C ASN A 613 9.02 -1.53 -20.72
N GLN A 614 8.18 -2.25 -21.47
CA GLN A 614 8.55 -3.52 -22.07
C GLN A 614 9.68 -3.32 -23.08
N LEU A 615 9.59 -2.33 -23.97
CA LEU A 615 10.64 -2.04 -24.94
C LEU A 615 11.98 -1.74 -24.24
N LEU A 616 11.98 -0.92 -23.18
CA LEU A 616 13.17 -0.62 -22.38
C LEU A 616 13.78 -1.88 -21.78
N THR A 617 12.97 -2.74 -21.18
CA THR A 617 13.40 -3.99 -20.54
C THR A 617 14.04 -4.95 -21.55
N TYR A 618 13.46 -5.11 -22.74
CA TYR A 618 13.93 -6.07 -23.74
C TYR A 618 15.03 -5.52 -24.66
N THR A 619 15.38 -4.24 -24.58
CA THR A 619 16.35 -3.62 -25.48
C THR A 619 17.57 -3.02 -24.80
N SER A 620 17.41 -2.45 -23.60
CA SER A 620 18.48 -1.74 -22.89
C SER A 620 18.88 -2.36 -21.54
N ASP A 621 18.07 -3.29 -21.01
CA ASP A 621 18.41 -4.00 -19.78
C ASP A 621 19.34 -5.19 -20.07
N GLN A 622 20.60 -5.08 -19.64
CA GLN A 622 21.59 -6.14 -19.82
C GLN A 622 21.17 -7.47 -19.16
N SER A 623 20.35 -7.45 -18.12
CA SER A 623 19.90 -8.68 -17.45
C SER A 623 19.02 -9.56 -18.36
N VAL A 624 18.34 -8.95 -19.31
CA VAL A 624 17.53 -9.62 -20.35
C VAL A 624 18.36 -9.87 -21.61
N VAL A 625 19.06 -8.82 -22.11
CA VAL A 625 19.84 -8.91 -23.36
C VAL A 625 20.93 -9.98 -23.25
N GLN A 626 21.58 -10.16 -22.11
CA GLN A 626 22.60 -11.19 -21.90
C GLN A 626 22.06 -12.59 -22.16
N LYS A 627 20.77 -12.86 -21.84
CA LYS A 627 20.13 -14.16 -22.07
C LYS A 627 19.93 -14.49 -23.54
N TYR A 628 19.83 -13.49 -24.44
CA TYR A 628 19.79 -13.70 -25.88
C TYR A 628 21.09 -14.34 -26.38
N LEU A 629 22.21 -14.06 -25.73
CA LEU A 629 23.53 -14.50 -26.09
C LEU A 629 23.89 -15.92 -25.60
N THR A 630 23.06 -16.44 -24.66
CA THR A 630 23.26 -17.81 -24.14
C THR A 630 22.73 -18.90 -25.07
N VAL A 631 21.88 -18.55 -26.03
CA VAL A 631 21.32 -19.46 -27.05
C VAL A 631 22.22 -19.49 -28.27
N LYS A 632 22.37 -20.66 -28.89
CA LYS A 632 23.33 -20.90 -30.00
C LYS A 632 23.06 -20.06 -31.26
N ASP A 633 21.82 -19.96 -31.68
CA ASP A 633 21.40 -19.33 -32.93
C ASP A 633 20.31 -18.28 -32.77
N THR A 634 20.12 -17.42 -33.77
CA THR A 634 19.13 -16.36 -33.79
C THR A 634 17.72 -16.92 -33.77
N LYS A 635 17.43 -17.99 -34.53
CA LYS A 635 16.09 -18.61 -34.54
C LYS A 635 15.69 -19.19 -33.18
N GLY A 636 16.66 -19.77 -32.45
CA GLY A 636 16.42 -20.21 -31.08
C GLY A 636 16.09 -19.03 -30.13
N THR A 637 16.80 -17.90 -30.27
CA THR A 637 16.50 -16.71 -29.47
C THR A 637 15.13 -16.15 -29.82
N GLU A 638 14.73 -16.10 -31.09
CA GLU A 638 13.37 -15.70 -31.52
C GLU A 638 12.29 -16.57 -30.87
N LYS A 639 12.48 -17.91 -30.92
CA LYS A 639 11.57 -18.87 -30.24
C LYS A 639 11.50 -18.63 -28.73
N GLY A 640 12.64 -18.34 -28.07
CA GLY A 640 12.68 -18.02 -26.65
C GLY A 640 11.93 -16.73 -26.30
N LEU A 641 12.08 -15.69 -27.13
CA LEU A 641 11.34 -14.42 -26.95
C LEU A 641 9.82 -14.60 -27.13
N TRP A 642 9.43 -15.36 -28.17
CA TRP A 642 8.01 -15.69 -28.35
C TRP A 642 7.45 -16.56 -27.23
N LEU A 643 8.23 -17.53 -26.74
CA LEU A 643 7.82 -18.33 -25.59
C LEU A 643 7.56 -17.45 -24.35
N ASN A 644 8.48 -16.52 -24.06
CA ASN A 644 8.30 -15.56 -22.99
C ASN A 644 7.03 -14.70 -23.19
N GLY A 645 6.82 -14.13 -24.37
CA GLY A 645 5.64 -13.33 -24.68
C GLY A 645 4.32 -14.13 -24.54
N LEU A 646 4.30 -15.37 -25.05
CA LEU A 646 3.13 -16.24 -24.98
C LEU A 646 2.83 -16.72 -23.56
N LEU A 647 3.86 -17.02 -22.75
CA LEU A 647 3.69 -17.37 -21.32
C LEU A 647 3.15 -16.20 -20.49
N SER A 648 3.52 -14.98 -20.84
CA SER A 648 3.07 -13.79 -20.11
C SER A 648 1.56 -13.58 -20.15
N ILE A 649 0.87 -14.06 -21.20
CA ILE A 649 -0.59 -13.91 -21.36
C ILE A 649 -1.37 -14.73 -20.30
N PRO A 650 -1.28 -16.08 -20.26
CA PRO A 650 -2.03 -16.88 -19.30
C PRO A 650 -1.63 -16.56 -17.86
N ILE A 651 -0.37 -16.18 -17.64
CA ILE A 651 0.12 -15.81 -16.31
C ILE A 651 -0.46 -14.46 -15.86
N ALA A 652 -0.63 -13.49 -16.75
CA ALA A 652 -1.34 -12.25 -16.42
C ALA A 652 -2.80 -12.55 -16.04
N PHE A 653 -3.52 -13.36 -16.82
CA PHE A 653 -4.87 -13.80 -16.45
C PHE A 653 -4.92 -14.46 -15.07
N LEU A 654 -3.92 -15.31 -14.76
CA LEU A 654 -3.85 -16.00 -13.48
C LEU A 654 -3.65 -15.02 -12.31
N PHE A 655 -2.73 -14.06 -12.42
CA PHE A 655 -2.48 -13.11 -11.33
C PHE A 655 -3.60 -12.10 -11.12
N PHE A 656 -4.18 -11.57 -12.20
CA PHE A 656 -5.36 -10.72 -12.09
C PHE A 656 -6.56 -11.51 -11.56
N GLY A 657 -6.71 -12.78 -12.00
CA GLY A 657 -7.71 -13.72 -11.48
C GLY A 657 -7.54 -14.00 -9.98
N ILE A 658 -6.31 -14.20 -9.48
CA ILE A 658 -6.03 -14.36 -8.05
C ILE A 658 -6.50 -13.12 -7.28
N GLY A 659 -6.17 -11.92 -7.73
CA GLY A 659 -6.58 -10.69 -7.05
C GLY A 659 -8.09 -10.53 -7.00
N THR A 660 -8.78 -10.81 -8.12
CA THR A 660 -10.25 -10.80 -8.17
C THR A 660 -10.86 -11.88 -7.28
N ALA A 661 -10.28 -13.08 -7.24
CA ALA A 661 -10.75 -14.16 -6.38
C ALA A 661 -10.55 -13.84 -4.88
N LEU A 662 -9.45 -13.17 -4.52
CA LEU A 662 -9.23 -12.65 -3.16
C LEU A 662 -10.27 -11.61 -2.77
N PHE A 663 -10.64 -10.71 -3.70
CA PHE A 663 -11.70 -9.73 -3.47
C PHE A 663 -13.03 -10.42 -3.17
N VAL A 664 -13.43 -11.39 -4.00
CA VAL A 664 -14.69 -12.12 -3.81
C VAL A 664 -14.66 -12.91 -2.50
N PHE A 665 -13.55 -13.58 -2.21
CA PHE A 665 -13.38 -14.35 -0.98
C PHE A 665 -13.52 -13.48 0.27
N PHE A 666 -12.78 -12.39 0.36
CA PHE A 666 -12.82 -11.51 1.54
C PHE A 666 -14.08 -10.66 1.63
N ARG A 667 -14.79 -10.45 0.52
CA ARG A 667 -16.13 -9.86 0.55
C ARG A 667 -17.15 -10.80 1.20
N GLN A 668 -17.00 -12.11 1.01
CA GLN A 668 -17.85 -13.12 1.62
C GLN A 668 -17.46 -13.47 3.06
N GLU A 669 -16.19 -13.30 3.43
CA GLU A 669 -15.62 -13.65 4.73
C GLU A 669 -14.79 -12.46 5.28
N PRO A 670 -15.44 -11.28 5.53
CA PRO A 670 -14.71 -10.07 5.93
C PRO A 670 -14.03 -10.19 7.30
N GLN A 671 -14.50 -11.07 8.18
CA GLN A 671 -13.89 -11.33 9.50
C GLN A 671 -12.50 -11.97 9.41
N LEU A 672 -12.09 -12.44 8.22
CA LEU A 672 -10.75 -13.02 8.00
C LEU A 672 -9.75 -11.99 7.48
N LEU A 673 -10.18 -10.74 7.23
CA LEU A 673 -9.27 -9.66 6.90
C LEU A 673 -8.48 -9.20 8.12
N ASN A 674 -7.19 -9.01 7.92
CA ASN A 674 -6.34 -8.37 8.90
C ASN A 674 -6.56 -6.85 8.88
N VAL A 675 -7.09 -6.29 9.96
CA VAL A 675 -7.38 -4.86 10.04
C VAL A 675 -6.13 -3.99 10.12
N GLY A 676 -5.04 -4.51 10.70
CA GLY A 676 -3.74 -3.84 10.85
C GLY A 676 -2.85 -3.88 9.60
N MET A 677 -3.33 -4.42 8.48
CA MET A 677 -2.56 -4.51 7.25
C MET A 677 -2.14 -3.13 6.76
N SER A 678 -0.85 -2.80 6.86
CA SER A 678 -0.31 -1.50 6.49
C SER A 678 -0.25 -1.25 4.97
N ASN A 679 -0.25 -2.32 4.16
CA ASN A 679 -0.12 -2.28 2.71
C ASN A 679 -0.99 -3.34 2.05
N THR A 680 -1.74 -2.96 1.03
CA THR A 680 -2.60 -3.87 0.22
C THR A 680 -1.80 -4.98 -0.47
N ASP A 681 -0.51 -4.78 -0.77
CA ASP A 681 0.37 -5.81 -1.33
C ASP A 681 0.51 -7.05 -0.41
N SER A 682 0.19 -6.91 0.86
CA SER A 682 0.19 -8.01 1.85
C SER A 682 -1.07 -8.89 1.80
N ILE A 683 -2.09 -8.55 1.00
CA ILE A 683 -3.37 -9.30 0.96
C ILE A 683 -3.18 -10.75 0.50
N PHE A 684 -2.35 -11.00 -0.50
CA PHE A 684 -2.10 -12.34 -1.01
C PHE A 684 -1.25 -13.18 -0.03
N PRO A 685 -0.12 -12.68 0.51
CA PRO A 685 0.56 -13.35 1.63
C PRO A 685 -0.34 -13.61 2.84
N HIS A 686 -1.21 -12.68 3.20
CA HIS A 686 -2.18 -12.86 4.28
C HIS A 686 -3.10 -14.06 4.03
N TYR A 687 -3.69 -14.17 2.83
CA TYR A 687 -4.49 -15.33 2.46
C TYR A 687 -3.70 -16.64 2.54
N ILE A 688 -2.45 -16.64 2.05
CA ILE A 688 -1.55 -17.82 2.11
C ILE A 688 -1.37 -18.30 3.55
N MET A 689 -1.20 -17.37 4.49
CA MET A 689 -0.99 -17.71 5.90
C MET A 689 -2.26 -18.12 6.63
N CYS A 690 -3.41 -17.49 6.32
CA CYS A 690 -4.67 -17.72 7.02
C CYS A 690 -5.42 -18.99 6.55
N ARG A 691 -5.29 -19.38 5.28
CA ARG A 691 -6.21 -20.35 4.65
C ARG A 691 -5.53 -21.55 4.03
N LEU A 692 -4.23 -21.50 3.76
CA LEU A 692 -3.54 -22.63 3.15
C LEU A 692 -2.98 -23.58 4.21
N PRO A 693 -2.98 -24.89 3.93
CA PRO A 693 -2.38 -25.88 4.83
C PRO A 693 -0.88 -25.63 5.06
N VAL A 694 -0.43 -25.95 6.25
CA VAL A 694 0.99 -25.91 6.62
C VAL A 694 1.82 -26.76 5.63
N GLY A 695 2.95 -26.25 5.19
CA GLY A 695 3.79 -26.81 4.13
C GLY A 695 3.45 -26.25 2.75
N ILE A 696 2.17 -26.15 2.35
CA ILE A 696 1.76 -25.44 1.13
C ILE A 696 2.01 -23.94 1.31
N SER A 697 1.67 -23.38 2.47
CA SER A 697 2.02 -21.99 2.82
C SER A 697 3.52 -21.75 2.73
N GLY A 698 4.34 -22.66 3.29
CA GLY A 698 5.80 -22.60 3.18
C GLY A 698 6.31 -22.67 1.74
N LEU A 699 5.68 -23.50 0.89
CA LEU A 699 6.02 -23.60 -0.54
C LEU A 699 5.72 -22.32 -1.29
N LEU A 700 4.60 -21.64 -0.99
CA LEU A 700 4.23 -20.37 -1.61
C LEU A 700 5.11 -19.21 -1.12
N ILE A 701 5.47 -19.18 0.14
CA ILE A 701 6.48 -18.23 0.64
C ILE A 701 7.84 -18.48 -0.04
N ALA A 702 8.24 -19.75 -0.24
CA ALA A 702 9.43 -20.08 -1.03
C ALA A 702 9.29 -19.63 -2.50
N ALA A 703 8.09 -19.65 -3.09
CA ALA A 703 7.84 -19.12 -4.43
C ALA A 703 8.00 -17.58 -4.49
N ILE A 704 7.61 -16.86 -3.46
CA ILE A 704 7.87 -15.41 -3.35
C ILE A 704 9.38 -15.16 -3.24
N PHE A 705 10.11 -15.93 -2.43
CA PHE A 705 11.57 -15.86 -2.36
C PHE A 705 12.19 -16.17 -3.72
N ALA A 706 11.68 -17.20 -4.43
CA ALA A 706 12.16 -17.58 -5.76
C ALA A 706 12.01 -16.43 -6.76
N ALA A 707 10.88 -15.73 -6.76
CA ALA A 707 10.62 -14.58 -7.61
C ALA A 707 11.58 -13.40 -7.32
N ALA A 708 11.91 -13.14 -6.06
CA ALA A 708 12.90 -12.13 -5.68
C ALA A 708 14.31 -12.55 -6.11
N MET A 709 14.68 -13.81 -5.82
CA MET A 709 16.04 -14.34 -6.07
C MET A 709 16.36 -14.47 -7.57
N SER A 710 15.37 -14.76 -8.45
CA SER A 710 15.56 -14.79 -9.91
C SER A 710 15.95 -13.41 -10.48
N THR A 711 15.24 -12.38 -10.03
CA THR A 711 15.56 -11.00 -10.42
C THR A 711 16.91 -10.57 -9.84
N LEU A 712 17.17 -10.90 -8.59
CA LEU A 712 18.43 -10.56 -7.89
C LEU A 712 19.65 -11.19 -8.56
N SER A 713 19.59 -12.49 -8.87
CA SER A 713 20.70 -13.22 -9.52
C SER A 713 21.02 -12.65 -10.91
N SER A 714 19.98 -12.33 -11.68
CA SER A 714 20.12 -11.72 -12.99
C SER A 714 20.72 -10.32 -12.91
N ASN A 715 20.32 -9.52 -11.91
CA ASN A 715 20.85 -8.17 -11.67
C ASN A 715 22.34 -8.20 -11.25
N ILE A 716 22.72 -9.10 -10.34
CA ILE A 716 24.12 -9.27 -9.92
C ILE A 716 24.97 -9.73 -11.10
N ASN A 717 24.53 -10.77 -11.83
CA ASN A 717 25.29 -11.33 -12.93
C ASN A 717 25.46 -10.34 -14.11
N SER A 718 24.41 -9.59 -14.46
CA SER A 718 24.48 -8.59 -15.53
C SER A 718 25.37 -7.39 -15.14
N SER A 719 25.26 -6.92 -13.90
CA SER A 719 26.14 -5.85 -13.37
C SER A 719 27.61 -6.24 -13.43
N THR A 720 27.93 -7.46 -12.98
CA THR A 720 29.33 -7.97 -13.01
C THR A 720 29.85 -8.16 -14.42
N THR A 721 28.99 -8.58 -15.36
CA THR A 721 29.35 -8.69 -16.77
C THR A 721 29.70 -7.31 -17.34
N VAL A 722 28.88 -6.31 -17.12
CA VAL A 722 29.12 -4.92 -17.55
C VAL A 722 30.37 -4.36 -16.88
N MET A 723 30.55 -4.56 -15.56
CA MET A 723 31.76 -4.10 -14.85
C MET A 723 33.02 -4.76 -15.41
N CYS A 724 32.97 -6.05 -15.74
CA CYS A 724 34.12 -6.76 -16.31
C CYS A 724 34.41 -6.31 -17.74
N GLU A 725 33.42 -6.34 -18.62
CA GLU A 725 33.63 -6.12 -20.08
C GLU A 725 33.76 -4.64 -20.44
N ASP A 726 33.08 -3.73 -19.73
CA ASP A 726 33.05 -2.32 -20.08
C ASP A 726 34.09 -1.47 -19.31
N PHE A 727 34.51 -1.90 -18.12
CA PHE A 727 35.53 -1.19 -17.35
C PHE A 727 36.81 -1.99 -17.14
N TYR A 728 36.77 -3.18 -16.53
CA TYR A 728 37.97 -3.91 -16.13
C TYR A 728 38.86 -4.30 -17.34
N THR A 729 38.29 -4.89 -18.41
CA THR A 729 39.05 -5.27 -19.62
C THR A 729 39.59 -4.08 -20.42
N LYS A 730 39.01 -2.88 -20.24
CA LYS A 730 39.47 -1.65 -20.91
C LYS A 730 40.60 -0.97 -20.17
N ILE A 731 40.59 -1.07 -18.82
CA ILE A 731 41.67 -0.55 -17.97
C ILE A 731 42.88 -1.49 -18.05
N ARG A 732 42.65 -2.81 -17.98
CA ARG A 732 43.72 -3.84 -18.02
C ARG A 732 43.64 -4.62 -19.35
N LYS A 733 44.44 -4.20 -20.33
CA LYS A 733 44.37 -4.68 -21.72
C LYS A 733 44.68 -6.16 -21.91
N ASN A 734 45.48 -6.82 -21.04
CA ASN A 734 45.95 -8.22 -21.18
C ASN A 734 45.43 -9.09 -20.03
N CYS A 735 44.10 -9.25 -19.94
CA CYS A 735 43.49 -10.10 -18.91
C CYS A 735 43.36 -11.54 -19.38
N THR A 736 43.79 -12.47 -18.54
CA THR A 736 43.50 -13.90 -18.76
C THR A 736 42.04 -14.21 -18.40
N ASP A 737 41.50 -15.28 -18.96
CA ASP A 737 40.12 -15.73 -18.65
C ASP A 737 39.90 -15.96 -17.13
N ALA A 738 40.90 -16.55 -16.45
CA ALA A 738 40.88 -16.76 -15.01
C ALA A 738 40.78 -15.43 -14.23
N GLN A 739 41.48 -14.38 -14.69
CA GLN A 739 41.42 -13.04 -14.06
C GLN A 739 40.05 -12.38 -14.25
N LYS A 740 39.44 -12.52 -15.44
CA LYS A 740 38.08 -12.03 -15.71
C LYS A 740 37.06 -12.70 -14.80
N VAL A 741 37.07 -14.03 -14.70
CA VAL A 741 36.16 -14.79 -13.82
C VAL A 741 36.38 -14.44 -12.35
N ARG A 742 37.66 -14.30 -11.92
CA ARG A 742 37.95 -13.86 -10.51
C ARG A 742 37.41 -12.45 -10.24
N PHE A 743 37.63 -11.52 -11.17
CA PHE A 743 37.07 -10.16 -11.04
C PHE A 743 35.55 -10.18 -10.96
N ALA A 744 34.86 -10.96 -11.85
CA ALA A 744 33.41 -11.07 -11.84
C ALA A 744 32.89 -11.65 -10.52
N ARG A 745 33.50 -12.67 -9.96
CA ARG A 745 33.12 -13.24 -8.66
C ARG A 745 33.27 -12.21 -7.52
N VAL A 746 34.41 -11.53 -7.46
CA VAL A 746 34.66 -10.52 -6.42
C VAL A 746 33.71 -9.33 -6.56
N SER A 747 33.56 -8.78 -7.77
CA SER A 747 32.63 -7.67 -8.02
C SER A 747 31.17 -8.07 -7.77
N GLY A 748 30.77 -9.32 -8.06
CA GLY A 748 29.44 -9.84 -7.75
C GLY A 748 29.17 -9.94 -6.26
N ILE A 749 30.14 -10.38 -5.46
CA ILE A 749 30.05 -10.37 -4.00
C ILE A 749 29.90 -8.93 -3.49
N ILE A 750 30.72 -8.00 -3.99
CA ILE A 750 30.66 -6.59 -3.57
C ILE A 750 29.30 -5.97 -3.93
N VAL A 751 28.86 -6.09 -5.19
CA VAL A 751 27.57 -5.52 -5.64
C VAL A 751 26.39 -6.12 -4.87
N GLY A 752 26.39 -7.44 -4.71
CA GLY A 752 25.33 -8.13 -3.95
C GLY A 752 25.32 -7.71 -2.47
N THR A 753 26.48 -7.66 -1.82
CA THR A 753 26.59 -7.25 -0.40
C THR A 753 26.17 -5.80 -0.21
N LEU A 754 26.61 -4.88 -1.07
CA LEU A 754 26.19 -3.48 -1.02
C LEU A 754 24.67 -3.35 -1.24
N GLY A 755 24.08 -4.12 -2.16
CA GLY A 755 22.63 -4.15 -2.37
C GLY A 755 21.87 -4.67 -1.13
N VAL A 756 22.37 -5.72 -0.47
CA VAL A 756 21.81 -6.22 0.80
C VAL A 756 21.90 -5.16 1.92
N LEU A 757 23.05 -4.51 2.06
CA LEU A 757 23.23 -3.44 3.07
C LEU A 757 22.29 -2.27 2.79
N MET A 758 22.10 -1.88 1.54
CA MET A 758 21.15 -0.84 1.17
C MET A 758 19.69 -1.27 1.43
N ALA A 759 19.34 -2.54 1.20
CA ALA A 759 18.01 -3.07 1.55
C ALA A 759 17.76 -3.03 3.07
N ILE A 760 18.77 -3.37 3.87
CA ILE A 760 18.73 -3.25 5.34
C ILE A 760 18.57 -1.79 5.76
N ALA A 761 19.31 -0.87 5.13
CA ALA A 761 19.17 0.57 5.40
C ALA A 761 17.75 1.06 5.06
N LEU A 762 17.18 0.66 3.91
CA LEU A 762 15.78 0.97 3.57
C LEU A 762 14.78 0.42 4.60
N ALA A 763 15.05 -0.73 5.19
CA ALA A 763 14.21 -1.34 6.22
C ALA A 763 14.28 -0.63 7.58
N THR A 764 15.30 0.21 7.82
CA THR A 764 15.44 0.99 9.07
C THR A 764 14.79 2.36 9.00
N PHE A 765 14.48 2.86 7.77
CA PHE A 765 13.82 4.14 7.59
C PHE A 765 12.34 3.91 7.28
N ASP A 766 11.47 4.62 7.99
CA ASP A 766 10.03 4.63 7.70
C ASP A 766 9.77 5.50 6.46
N ILE A 767 9.82 4.87 5.27
CA ILE A 767 9.63 5.54 4.00
C ILE A 767 8.23 5.20 3.47
N ALA A 768 7.30 6.11 3.69
CA ALA A 768 5.99 6.06 3.04
C ALA A 768 6.16 6.14 1.51
N SER A 769 5.45 5.30 0.75
CA SER A 769 5.41 5.25 -0.73
C SER A 769 6.73 4.94 -1.46
N LEU A 770 7.47 3.93 -1.01
CA LEU A 770 8.65 3.42 -1.76
C LEU A 770 8.32 2.93 -3.17
N TRP A 771 7.11 2.45 -3.42
CA TRP A 771 6.66 2.00 -4.73
C TRP A 771 6.66 3.12 -5.78
N ASP A 772 6.14 4.30 -5.44
CA ASP A 772 6.10 5.43 -6.36
C ASP A 772 7.49 5.98 -6.62
N GLN A 773 8.33 6.03 -5.60
CA GLN A 773 9.74 6.41 -5.75
C GLN A 773 10.51 5.40 -6.58
N PHE A 774 10.27 4.10 -6.38
CA PHE A 774 10.87 3.05 -7.22
C PHE A 774 10.48 3.22 -8.69
N ASN A 775 9.21 3.37 -9.01
CA ASN A 775 8.75 3.57 -10.38
C ASN A 775 9.31 4.85 -11.00
N PHE A 776 9.46 5.91 -10.21
CA PHE A 776 10.13 7.13 -10.64
C PHE A 776 11.59 6.89 -11.03
N PHE A 777 12.40 6.28 -10.14
CA PHE A 777 13.80 5.96 -10.44
C PHE A 777 13.95 4.95 -11.55
N LEU A 778 13.07 3.94 -11.61
CA LEU A 778 13.01 2.99 -12.72
C LEU A 778 12.79 3.72 -14.04
N GLY A 779 11.76 4.57 -14.12
CA GLY A 779 11.46 5.36 -15.30
C GLY A 779 12.60 6.29 -15.70
N LEU A 780 13.19 6.99 -14.73
CA LEU A 780 14.29 7.94 -14.95
C LEU A 780 15.53 7.27 -15.53
N LEU A 781 15.98 6.18 -14.91
CA LEU A 781 17.26 5.54 -15.28
C LEU A 781 17.13 4.67 -16.53
N THR A 782 16.04 3.92 -16.67
CA THR A 782 15.86 3.01 -17.82
C THR A 782 15.49 3.74 -19.09
N SER A 783 14.67 4.78 -19.05
CA SER A 783 14.24 5.52 -20.24
C SER A 783 15.39 6.28 -20.89
N SER A 784 16.30 6.85 -20.09
CA SER A 784 17.51 7.51 -20.59
C SER A 784 18.41 6.52 -21.34
N LEU A 785 18.59 5.29 -20.81
CA LEU A 785 19.35 4.22 -21.47
C LEU A 785 18.67 3.76 -22.76
N GLY A 786 17.38 3.44 -22.71
CA GLY A 786 16.64 3.01 -23.89
C GLY A 786 16.56 4.07 -24.99
N GLY A 787 16.51 5.34 -24.60
CA GLY A 787 16.58 6.46 -25.52
C GLY A 787 17.88 6.50 -26.34
N LEU A 788 19.02 6.14 -25.74
CA LEU A 788 20.30 5.99 -26.48
C LEU A 788 20.23 4.89 -27.54
N PHE A 789 19.65 3.73 -27.20
CA PHE A 789 19.45 2.65 -28.19
C PHE A 789 18.48 3.06 -29.29
N LEU A 790 17.37 3.72 -28.94
CA LEU A 790 16.39 4.21 -29.91
C LEU A 790 17.04 5.21 -30.90
N MET A 791 17.79 6.19 -30.41
CA MET A 791 18.52 7.14 -31.22
C MET A 791 19.55 6.43 -32.12
N GLY A 792 20.24 5.44 -31.60
CA GLY A 792 21.27 4.70 -32.33
C GLY A 792 20.74 3.88 -33.50
N ILE A 793 19.57 3.25 -33.32
CA ILE A 793 18.98 2.32 -34.31
C ILE A 793 18.20 3.06 -35.37
N PHE A 794 17.32 4.01 -34.96
CA PHE A 794 16.37 4.64 -35.88
C PHE A 794 16.87 5.91 -36.58
N THR A 795 18.04 6.46 -36.20
CA THR A 795 18.57 7.63 -36.87
C THR A 795 20.10 7.62 -37.03
N LYS A 796 20.59 7.93 -38.23
CA LYS A 796 22.03 8.13 -38.52
C LYS A 796 22.49 9.58 -38.28
N ARG A 797 21.55 10.53 -38.09
CA ARG A 797 21.84 11.94 -37.95
C ARG A 797 22.44 12.32 -36.58
N ILE A 798 22.03 11.65 -35.51
CA ILE A 798 22.44 11.95 -34.15
C ILE A 798 23.89 11.50 -33.93
N GLY A 799 24.78 12.47 -33.58
CA GLY A 799 26.18 12.21 -33.20
C GLY A 799 26.34 12.09 -31.69
N THR A 800 27.58 11.88 -31.23
CA THR A 800 27.94 11.66 -29.83
C THR A 800 27.44 12.79 -28.91
N ARG A 801 27.69 14.07 -29.29
CA ARG A 801 27.28 15.23 -28.47
C ARG A 801 25.76 15.30 -28.33
N SER A 802 25.06 15.12 -29.45
CA SER A 802 23.59 15.13 -29.46
C SER A 802 22.99 13.98 -28.67
N ALA A 803 23.60 12.79 -28.67
CA ALA A 803 23.17 11.66 -27.87
C ALA A 803 23.32 11.93 -26.36
N VAL A 804 24.43 12.53 -25.93
CA VAL A 804 24.65 12.91 -24.52
C VAL A 804 23.66 14.02 -24.11
N THR A 805 23.42 15.03 -24.99
CA THR A 805 22.44 16.08 -24.73
C THR A 805 21.02 15.52 -24.58
N GLY A 806 20.63 14.56 -25.44
CA GLY A 806 19.35 13.86 -25.32
C GLY A 806 19.22 13.08 -24.02
N PHE A 807 20.28 12.37 -23.63
CA PHE A 807 20.34 11.61 -22.37
C PHE A 807 20.16 12.53 -21.14
N VAL A 808 20.96 13.60 -21.03
CA VAL A 808 20.89 14.55 -19.90
C VAL A 808 19.55 15.30 -19.91
N GLY A 809 19.10 15.75 -21.09
CA GLY A 809 17.83 16.46 -21.24
C GLY A 809 16.63 15.60 -20.81
N CYS A 810 16.64 14.30 -21.10
CA CYS A 810 15.64 13.34 -20.63
C CYS A 810 15.57 13.32 -19.09
N VAL A 811 16.71 13.22 -18.41
CA VAL A 811 16.78 13.22 -16.95
C VAL A 811 16.16 14.51 -16.39
N VAL A 812 16.53 15.66 -16.94
CA VAL A 812 15.99 16.97 -16.51
C VAL A 812 14.48 17.04 -16.73
N VAL A 813 13.99 16.64 -17.90
CA VAL A 813 12.55 16.66 -18.22
C VAL A 813 11.77 15.78 -17.24
N LEU A 814 12.23 14.57 -16.96
CA LEU A 814 11.54 13.67 -16.02
C LEU A 814 11.55 14.20 -14.57
N LEU A 815 12.64 14.85 -14.13
CA LEU A 815 12.68 15.52 -12.83
C LEU A 815 11.67 16.67 -12.75
N LEU A 816 11.53 17.46 -13.83
CA LEU A 816 10.53 18.54 -13.92
C LEU A 816 9.11 17.97 -13.90
N PHE A 817 8.83 16.91 -14.68
CA PHE A 817 7.52 16.26 -14.65
C PHE A 817 7.18 15.73 -13.25
N HIS A 818 8.12 15.09 -12.56
CA HIS A 818 7.93 14.61 -11.21
C HIS A 818 7.61 15.74 -10.22
N ARG A 819 8.23 16.90 -10.38
CA ARG A 819 8.07 18.02 -9.43
C ARG A 819 6.82 18.87 -9.70
N PHE A 820 6.41 19.02 -10.97
CA PHE A 820 5.40 20.00 -11.38
C PHE A 820 4.15 19.38 -12.04
N SER A 821 4.12 18.07 -12.28
CA SER A 821 3.02 17.40 -12.97
C SER A 821 2.42 16.31 -12.08
N HIS A 822 1.11 16.08 -12.24
CA HIS A 822 0.37 15.00 -11.60
C HIS A 822 0.22 13.76 -12.51
N VAL A 823 0.99 13.69 -13.60
CA VAL A 823 0.98 12.53 -14.52
C VAL A 823 1.45 11.25 -13.79
N THR A 824 0.75 10.15 -13.99
CA THR A 824 1.10 8.87 -13.37
C THR A 824 2.52 8.41 -13.72
N SER A 825 3.24 7.84 -12.75
CA SER A 825 4.60 7.29 -12.92
C SER A 825 4.68 6.20 -14.00
N THR A 826 3.58 5.55 -14.33
CA THR A 826 3.46 4.55 -15.40
C THR A 826 3.89 5.10 -16.77
N LEU A 827 3.68 6.40 -17.04
CA LEU A 827 4.06 7.05 -18.30
C LEU A 827 5.51 7.54 -18.35
N TYR A 828 6.27 7.49 -17.27
CA TYR A 828 7.64 8.04 -17.25
C TYR A 828 8.57 7.33 -18.23
N GLY A 829 8.38 6.02 -18.45
CA GLY A 829 9.10 5.30 -19.52
C GLY A 829 8.84 5.87 -20.90
N PHE A 830 7.59 6.17 -21.22
CA PHE A 830 7.20 6.76 -22.51
C PHE A 830 7.71 8.21 -22.64
N LEU A 831 7.45 9.06 -21.66
CA LEU A 831 7.89 10.46 -21.64
C LEU A 831 9.41 10.56 -21.74
N GLY A 832 10.13 9.68 -21.03
CA GLY A 832 11.58 9.64 -21.08
C GLY A 832 12.13 9.20 -22.45
N LEU A 833 11.57 8.15 -23.07
CA LEU A 833 11.96 7.74 -24.41
C LEU A 833 11.74 8.84 -25.44
N VAL A 834 10.56 9.45 -25.43
CA VAL A 834 10.19 10.51 -26.37
C VAL A 834 11.06 11.75 -26.17
N SER A 835 11.22 12.20 -24.92
CA SER A 835 12.05 13.39 -24.63
C SER A 835 13.52 13.16 -24.95
N CYS A 836 14.09 11.98 -24.63
CA CYS A 836 15.47 11.64 -24.98
C CYS A 836 15.69 11.70 -26.50
N PHE A 837 14.80 11.07 -27.28
CA PHE A 837 14.88 11.06 -28.72
C PHE A 837 14.71 12.45 -29.33
N LEU A 838 13.68 13.21 -28.93
CA LEU A 838 13.38 14.54 -29.47
C LEU A 838 14.51 15.53 -29.16
N ILE A 839 15.00 15.59 -27.92
CA ILE A 839 16.08 16.48 -27.53
C ILE A 839 17.37 16.11 -28.27
N GLY A 840 17.70 14.81 -28.37
CA GLY A 840 18.84 14.32 -29.12
C GLY A 840 18.73 14.65 -30.62
N TRP A 841 17.54 14.53 -31.20
CA TRP A 841 17.29 14.84 -32.60
C TRP A 841 17.37 16.36 -32.86
N LEU A 842 16.71 17.18 -32.06
CA LEU A 842 16.78 18.65 -32.18
C LEU A 842 18.20 19.19 -31.98
N SER A 843 18.94 18.67 -31.01
CA SER A 843 20.33 19.09 -30.76
C SER A 843 21.25 18.70 -31.91
N SER A 844 20.89 17.70 -32.75
CA SER A 844 21.66 17.32 -33.92
C SER A 844 21.68 18.39 -35.01
N PHE A 845 20.76 19.33 -35.01
CA PHE A 845 20.77 20.49 -35.91
C PHE A 845 21.80 21.55 -35.47
N VAL A 846 22.08 21.62 -34.16
CA VAL A 846 23.06 22.54 -33.57
C VAL A 846 24.47 21.96 -33.64
N PHE A 847 24.66 20.67 -33.28
CA PHE A 847 25.98 20.03 -33.21
C PHE A 847 26.42 19.37 -34.54
N GLY A 848 25.59 19.43 -35.58
CA GLY A 848 25.84 18.80 -36.85
C GLY A 848 25.52 17.30 -36.92
N LYS A 849 25.64 16.75 -38.16
CA LYS A 849 25.36 15.32 -38.40
C LYS A 849 26.44 14.44 -37.74
N GLY A 850 26.00 13.34 -37.11
CA GLY A 850 26.90 12.29 -36.67
C GLY A 850 27.70 11.69 -37.87
N ARG A 851 28.89 11.23 -37.57
CA ARG A 851 29.72 10.47 -38.55
C ARG A 851 29.18 9.08 -38.79
#